data_378f3779b801d63c6233afb68b9cb337
#
_entry.id   378f3779b801d63c6233afb68b9cb337
#
_cell.length_a   1.000
_cell.length_b   1.000
_cell.length_c   1.000
_cell.angle_alpha   90.00
_cell.angle_beta   90.00
_cell.angle_gamma   90.00
#
_symmetry.space_group_name_H-M   'P 1'
#
loop_
_entity.id
_entity.type
_entity.pdbx_description
1 polymer ?
#
loop_
_entity_poly.entity_id
_entity_poly.type
_entity_poly.pdbx_seq_one_letter_code
_entity_poly.pdbx_strand_id
1 'polypeptide(L)'
;MKYFSKAVLALAFTGAFSFMSQAQEVVGSNQQDFDEFMNRTGNRYRSASGVPGPDYWQNEADYEIKATLDDEAHTLSGKITLSYTNNSPDELPFIWLYLEQNRFTENSRGTLTTPIGGNRYNGDVDGGYEISNLQAKTGRSTSSKHIINDTRMQVWFEEPIKANGGSATVSMNFTYKIPVKGMDRMGRLDVEDGTIYAMAQWYPRTAVYDDIEGWNVEPYLGAGEFYLEYGDFDYEITAPWDHIVVGSGELVNERQVLSSKMRERLDKARKSDETVTIVGEDEIKDASLRAKQEGTLTWHFEMENSHDIAFASSNAFIWDAAKIDLPSGKDILAQSVYPKESAGNDAWGRSTEYSKHSIENYSNRWFEFPWPVATNVAAEIGGMEYPGLNFCGWRSKGASLWGVTDHEFGHNWFPMIVGSNERRYAWMDEGFNTFINYYSTQEFGEYPTSLNKTRNMTGWFKSETHEGIDTYPDVANLRNLGMVAYYKPAVGLYMLREYVLGHERFDNAFKSYIKTWAYKHPQPKDFFNHIENVAGENLSWFFGSWFYGTGNIDLAIEGIRGNREGKGFIINLANKGEVPMPVKLKITYQDGSSEDLTLPVEIWQRGDTWSHLVETDKAPKSIEIDPDKILPDVDYSNDSWPGESFYQN
;
A
#
# COMPACT_ATOMS: atom_id res chain seq x y z
N MET A 1 -7.48 34.60 78.05
CA MET A 1 -6.34 33.68 77.77
C MET A 1 -6.71 32.71 76.66
N LYS A 2 -6.84 33.20 75.44
CA LYS A 2 -7.08 32.34 74.19
C LYS A 2 -7.01 33.25 72.96
N TYR A 3 -5.85 33.83 72.65
CA TYR A 3 -5.61 34.51 71.37
C TYR A 3 -4.10 34.78 71.17
N PHE A 4 -3.25 33.71 71.26
CA PHE A 4 -1.82 33.91 70.96
C PHE A 4 -1.17 32.66 70.26
N SER A 5 -1.92 31.84 69.50
CA SER A 5 -1.31 30.71 68.88
C SER A 5 -1.66 30.52 67.39
N LYS A 6 -2.18 31.53 66.69
CA LYS A 6 -2.49 31.39 65.23
C LYS A 6 -1.64 32.28 64.28
N ALA A 7 -0.73 33.11 64.85
CA ALA A 7 0.09 34.04 64.04
C ALA A 7 1.50 33.49 63.70
N VAL A 8 1.97 32.45 64.36
CA VAL A 8 3.34 31.91 64.11
C VAL A 8 3.37 30.79 63.10
N LEU A 9 2.22 30.16 62.73
CA LEU A 9 2.17 29.10 61.76
C LEU A 9 2.00 29.60 60.30
N ALA A 10 1.64 30.85 60.08
CA ALA A 10 1.46 31.45 58.76
C ALA A 10 2.76 31.98 58.12
N LEU A 11 3.79 32.29 58.94
CA LEU A 11 5.07 32.79 58.42
C LEU A 11 6.08 31.70 58.06
N ALA A 12 5.87 30.46 58.53
CA ALA A 12 6.73 29.32 58.15
C ALA A 12 6.34 28.67 56.80
N PHE A 13 5.12 28.91 56.30
CA PHE A 13 4.65 28.35 55.04
C PHE A 13 4.90 29.24 53.80
N THR A 14 5.12 30.55 54.01
CA THR A 14 5.46 31.46 52.91
C THR A 14 6.96 31.50 52.58
N GLY A 15 7.83 31.02 53.47
CA GLY A 15 9.26 30.91 53.22
C GLY A 15 9.67 29.62 52.46
N ALA A 16 8.83 28.59 52.47
CA ALA A 16 9.12 27.35 51.79
C ALA A 16 8.68 27.34 50.31
N PHE A 17 7.79 28.23 49.91
CA PHE A 17 7.35 28.35 48.52
C PHE A 17 8.22 29.23 47.62
N SER A 18 9.12 30.05 48.20
CA SER A 18 10.04 30.88 47.43
C SER A 18 11.35 30.20 47.07
N PHE A 19 11.59 28.97 47.55
CA PHE A 19 12.74 28.16 47.16
C PHE A 19 12.43 27.04 46.19
N MET A 20 11.16 26.86 45.75
CA MET A 20 10.77 25.89 44.74
C MET A 20 10.63 26.48 43.32
N SER A 21 10.98 27.72 43.08
CA SER A 21 10.92 28.32 41.74
C SER A 21 12.28 28.42 41.04
N GLN A 22 13.29 27.76 41.55
CA GLN A 22 14.42 27.25 40.76
C GLN A 22 14.37 25.72 40.86
N ALA A 23 13.30 25.13 40.30
CA ALA A 23 13.45 23.83 39.74
C ALA A 23 14.58 23.98 38.70
N GLN A 24 15.76 23.43 38.99
CA GLN A 24 16.67 23.04 37.96
C GLN A 24 15.79 22.55 36.81
N GLU A 25 15.92 23.14 35.61
CA GLU A 25 15.56 22.41 34.41
C GLU A 25 16.24 21.06 34.60
N VAL A 26 15.45 20.07 34.92
CA VAL A 26 15.88 18.67 34.77
C VAL A 26 16.09 18.59 33.28
N VAL A 27 17.34 18.65 32.85
CA VAL A 27 17.73 18.24 31.50
C VAL A 27 17.22 16.80 31.43
N GLY A 28 16.00 16.64 30.89
CA GLY A 28 15.36 15.35 30.74
C GLY A 28 16.27 14.53 29.84
N SER A 29 16.55 13.30 30.23
CA SER A 29 17.08 12.36 29.25
C SER A 29 16.02 12.18 28.17
N ASN A 30 16.40 12.08 26.91
CA ASN A 30 15.48 11.74 25.81
C ASN A 30 15.09 10.25 25.87
N GLN A 31 14.94 9.74 27.07
CA GLN A 31 14.65 8.33 27.33
C GLN A 31 13.38 7.90 26.58
N GLN A 32 12.36 8.77 26.53
CA GLN A 32 11.09 8.43 25.87
C GLN A 32 11.26 8.16 24.36
N ASP A 33 12.17 8.85 23.70
CA ASP A 33 12.42 8.67 22.27
C ASP A 33 13.17 7.36 21.97
N PHE A 34 13.92 6.85 22.96
CA PHE A 34 14.70 5.61 22.86
C PHE A 34 14.09 4.42 23.59
N ASP A 35 12.99 4.61 24.33
CA ASP A 35 12.24 3.49 24.92
C ASP A 35 11.53 2.69 23.82
N GLU A 36 11.24 1.44 24.13
CA GLU A 36 10.45 0.57 23.27
C GLU A 36 9.02 1.12 23.13
N PHE A 37 8.68 1.70 21.96
CA PHE A 37 7.38 2.32 21.74
C PHE A 37 6.24 1.30 21.55
N MET A 38 6.57 0.05 21.18
CA MET A 38 5.65 -1.08 21.09
C MET A 38 6.15 -2.23 21.95
N ASN A 39 5.25 -2.85 22.72
CA ASN A 39 5.60 -4.05 23.45
C ASN A 39 5.97 -5.18 22.47
N ARG A 40 7.24 -5.59 22.47
CA ARG A 40 7.77 -6.69 21.64
C ARG A 40 7.34 -8.07 22.10
N THR A 41 6.58 -8.19 23.18
CA THR A 41 6.13 -9.50 23.67
C THR A 41 5.34 -10.20 22.58
N GLY A 42 5.88 -11.31 22.10
CA GLY A 42 5.20 -12.20 21.18
C GLY A 42 4.15 -13.06 21.89
N ASN A 43 3.34 -13.74 21.10
CA ASN A 43 2.41 -14.75 21.56
C ASN A 43 2.53 -16.01 20.68
N ARG A 44 1.63 -16.98 20.84
CA ARG A 44 1.67 -18.21 20.06
C ARG A 44 1.33 -18.01 18.56
N TYR A 45 0.62 -16.94 18.24
CA TYR A 45 0.25 -16.63 16.86
C TYR A 45 1.25 -15.71 16.16
N ARG A 46 1.87 -14.78 16.89
CA ARG A 46 2.82 -13.79 16.37
C ARG A 46 4.06 -13.71 17.25
N SER A 47 5.22 -14.00 16.68
CA SER A 47 6.49 -14.01 17.40
C SER A 47 6.98 -12.59 17.72
N ALA A 48 7.74 -12.44 18.80
CA ALA A 48 8.45 -11.20 19.12
C ALA A 48 9.51 -10.80 18.08
N SER A 49 9.92 -11.74 17.21
CA SER A 49 10.82 -11.46 16.08
C SER A 49 10.10 -11.00 14.80
N GLY A 50 8.79 -10.76 14.88
CA GLY A 50 8.01 -10.31 13.73
C GLY A 50 7.71 -11.37 12.67
N VAL A 51 7.81 -12.66 13.03
CA VAL A 51 7.43 -13.77 12.16
C VAL A 51 6.14 -14.44 12.67
N PRO A 52 5.38 -15.17 11.83
CA PRO A 52 4.28 -15.99 12.31
C PRO A 52 4.72 -16.94 13.44
N GLY A 53 3.93 -17.02 14.49
CA GLY A 53 4.17 -17.92 15.63
C GLY A 53 3.82 -19.38 15.30
N PRO A 54 4.14 -20.31 16.21
CA PRO A 54 3.93 -21.75 15.95
C PRO A 54 2.46 -22.15 15.80
N ASP A 55 1.53 -21.35 16.32
CA ASP A 55 0.09 -21.58 16.24
C ASP A 55 -0.59 -20.54 15.32
N TYR A 56 0.17 -19.84 14.49
CA TYR A 56 -0.42 -18.90 13.51
C TYR A 56 -1.41 -19.64 12.61
N TRP A 57 -2.56 -19.07 12.44
CA TRP A 57 -3.63 -19.58 11.59
C TRP A 57 -4.16 -18.48 10.68
N GLN A 58 -4.77 -18.88 9.61
CA GLN A 58 -5.45 -18.04 8.65
C GLN A 58 -6.56 -18.87 8.02
N ASN A 59 -7.71 -18.27 7.84
CA ASN A 59 -8.83 -18.92 7.17
C ASN A 59 -8.62 -18.89 5.66
N GLU A 60 -9.41 -19.67 4.92
CA GLU A 60 -9.34 -19.77 3.46
C GLU A 60 -10.74 -19.58 2.87
N ALA A 61 -10.80 -18.93 1.71
CA ALA A 61 -12.04 -18.61 1.04
C ALA A 61 -11.93 -18.89 -0.48
N ASP A 62 -12.41 -20.06 -0.90
CA ASP A 62 -12.43 -20.45 -2.32
C ASP A 62 -13.76 -20.09 -2.97
N TYR A 63 -13.70 -19.68 -4.24
CA TYR A 63 -14.85 -19.16 -4.96
C TYR A 63 -15.09 -19.86 -6.28
N GLU A 64 -16.32 -20.32 -6.50
CA GLU A 64 -16.85 -20.66 -7.83
C GLU A 64 -17.87 -19.58 -8.23
N ILE A 65 -17.61 -18.83 -9.32
CA ILE A 65 -18.47 -17.73 -9.74
C ILE A 65 -18.86 -17.86 -11.21
N LYS A 66 -20.16 -17.71 -11.49
CA LYS A 66 -20.66 -17.61 -12.88
C LYS A 66 -21.44 -16.33 -13.02
N ALA A 67 -20.95 -15.41 -13.86
CA ALA A 67 -21.57 -14.12 -14.06
C ALA A 67 -21.90 -13.84 -15.52
N THR A 68 -22.89 -13.03 -15.75
CA THR A 68 -23.33 -12.57 -17.07
C THR A 68 -23.41 -11.05 -17.07
N LEU A 69 -22.69 -10.46 -18.02
CA LEU A 69 -22.74 -9.04 -18.34
C LEU A 69 -23.84 -8.79 -19.37
N ASP A 70 -24.79 -7.94 -19.03
CA ASP A 70 -25.75 -7.36 -19.96
C ASP A 70 -25.31 -5.92 -20.27
N ASP A 71 -24.79 -5.71 -21.49
CA ASP A 71 -24.26 -4.44 -21.94
C ASP A 71 -25.33 -3.45 -22.41
N GLU A 72 -26.54 -3.93 -22.70
CA GLU A 72 -27.70 -3.07 -23.02
C GLU A 72 -28.32 -2.49 -21.73
N ALA A 73 -28.49 -3.34 -20.71
CA ALA A 73 -29.03 -2.94 -19.41
C ALA A 73 -27.95 -2.37 -18.46
N HIS A 74 -26.67 -2.52 -18.79
CA HIS A 74 -25.54 -2.20 -17.94
C HIS A 74 -25.64 -2.89 -16.56
N THR A 75 -25.92 -4.19 -16.55
CA THR A 75 -26.07 -4.97 -15.32
C THR A 75 -25.12 -6.16 -15.29
N LEU A 76 -24.70 -6.54 -14.10
CA LEU A 76 -24.03 -7.80 -13.85
C LEU A 76 -24.92 -8.68 -12.98
N SER A 77 -25.17 -9.90 -13.45
CA SER A 77 -25.90 -10.93 -12.69
C SER A 77 -25.02 -12.14 -12.52
N GLY A 78 -25.03 -12.77 -11.34
CA GLY A 78 -24.18 -13.93 -11.11
C GLY A 78 -24.73 -14.88 -10.05
N LYS A 79 -24.14 -16.06 -10.06
CA LYS A 79 -24.23 -17.06 -9.00
C LYS A 79 -22.85 -17.27 -8.44
N ILE A 80 -22.75 -17.22 -7.11
CA ILE A 80 -21.52 -17.47 -6.36
C ILE A 80 -21.70 -18.67 -5.44
N THR A 81 -20.64 -19.45 -5.30
CA THR A 81 -20.45 -20.46 -4.27
C THR A 81 -19.12 -20.19 -3.59
N LEU A 82 -19.17 -19.83 -2.32
CA LEU A 82 -18.01 -19.65 -1.45
C LEU A 82 -17.84 -20.92 -0.62
N SER A 83 -16.66 -21.52 -0.67
CA SER A 83 -16.20 -22.57 0.24
C SER A 83 -15.26 -21.95 1.27
N TYR A 84 -15.67 -21.94 2.53
CA TYR A 84 -14.93 -21.29 3.62
C TYR A 84 -14.36 -22.33 4.57
N THR A 85 -13.05 -22.27 4.83
CA THR A 85 -12.34 -23.14 5.77
C THR A 85 -11.94 -22.33 7.01
N ASN A 86 -12.46 -22.74 8.17
CA ASN A 86 -12.17 -22.13 9.46
C ASN A 86 -10.97 -22.81 10.12
N ASN A 87 -9.79 -22.25 9.94
CA ASN A 87 -8.55 -22.71 10.58
C ASN A 87 -8.34 -22.11 11.98
N SER A 88 -9.22 -21.18 12.41
CA SER A 88 -9.13 -20.56 13.72
C SER A 88 -9.41 -21.56 14.87
N PRO A 89 -9.00 -21.25 16.09
CA PRO A 89 -9.32 -22.05 17.28
C PRO A 89 -10.78 -21.91 17.73
N ASP A 90 -11.58 -21.04 17.09
CA ASP A 90 -12.93 -20.70 17.48
C ASP A 90 -13.98 -21.39 16.60
N GLU A 91 -15.12 -21.80 17.19
CA GLU A 91 -16.30 -22.18 16.40
C GLU A 91 -17.00 -20.93 15.87
N LEU A 92 -17.28 -20.85 14.57
CA LEU A 92 -17.88 -19.68 13.93
C LEU A 92 -19.38 -19.94 13.64
N PRO A 93 -20.32 -19.30 14.38
CA PRO A 93 -21.77 -19.44 14.14
C PRO A 93 -22.26 -18.67 12.93
N PHE A 94 -21.47 -17.77 12.40
CA PHE A 94 -21.73 -16.95 11.23
C PHE A 94 -20.41 -16.54 10.55
N ILE A 95 -20.52 -16.07 9.29
CA ILE A 95 -19.46 -15.31 8.61
C ILE A 95 -19.99 -13.93 8.22
N TRP A 96 -19.05 -13.02 7.96
CA TRP A 96 -19.36 -11.72 7.38
C TRP A 96 -18.90 -11.67 5.92
N LEU A 97 -19.77 -11.12 5.07
CA LEU A 97 -19.46 -10.80 3.68
C LEU A 97 -19.55 -9.29 3.47
N TYR A 98 -18.66 -8.76 2.65
CA TYR A 98 -18.77 -7.41 2.12
C TYR A 98 -19.69 -7.37 0.90
N LEU A 99 -20.49 -6.32 0.82
CA LEU A 99 -21.40 -6.00 -0.28
C LEU A 99 -21.10 -4.57 -0.74
N GLU A 100 -19.93 -4.36 -1.35
CA GLU A 100 -19.43 -3.00 -1.64
C GLU A 100 -20.34 -2.24 -2.60
N GLN A 101 -21.01 -2.93 -3.54
CA GLN A 101 -21.98 -2.29 -4.44
C GLN A 101 -23.11 -1.57 -3.69
N ASN A 102 -23.42 -1.95 -2.44
CA ASN A 102 -24.39 -1.23 -1.62
C ASN A 102 -23.94 0.19 -1.24
N ARG A 103 -22.65 0.53 -1.42
CA ARG A 103 -22.16 1.90 -1.34
C ARG A 103 -22.92 2.84 -2.30
N PHE A 104 -23.37 2.33 -3.44
CA PHE A 104 -24.07 3.06 -4.48
C PHE A 104 -25.58 3.14 -4.27
N THR A 105 -26.08 2.85 -3.09
CA THR A 105 -27.46 3.14 -2.70
C THR A 105 -27.57 4.55 -2.12
N GLU A 106 -28.73 5.20 -2.31
CA GLU A 106 -28.97 6.60 -1.95
C GLU A 106 -28.62 6.94 -0.49
N ASN A 107 -28.93 6.03 0.43
CA ASN A 107 -28.76 6.24 1.87
C ASN A 107 -27.67 5.39 2.48
N SER A 108 -26.70 4.95 1.68
CA SER A 108 -25.52 4.23 2.22
C SER A 108 -24.71 5.13 3.16
N ARG A 109 -24.02 4.51 4.11
CA ARG A 109 -23.10 5.25 5.00
C ARG A 109 -22.07 6.03 4.20
N GLY A 110 -21.48 5.41 3.17
CA GLY A 110 -20.52 6.06 2.29
C GLY A 110 -21.10 7.28 1.58
N THR A 111 -22.34 7.23 1.05
CA THR A 111 -23.01 8.39 0.45
C THR A 111 -23.23 9.50 1.47
N LEU A 112 -23.70 9.16 2.67
CA LEU A 112 -24.00 10.12 3.72
C LEU A 112 -22.76 10.75 4.37
N THR A 113 -21.62 10.10 4.30
CA THR A 113 -20.33 10.60 4.84
C THR A 113 -19.45 11.27 3.80
N THR A 114 -19.81 11.25 2.51
CA THR A 114 -19.06 11.95 1.47
C THR A 114 -19.12 13.46 1.67
N PRO A 115 -17.97 14.15 1.78
CA PRO A 115 -17.94 15.61 2.01
C PRO A 115 -18.58 16.40 0.86
N ILE A 116 -19.24 17.50 1.18
CA ILE A 116 -19.78 18.44 0.16
C ILE A 116 -18.60 18.98 -0.68
N GLY A 117 -18.71 18.83 -2.01
CA GLY A 117 -17.65 19.21 -2.96
C GLY A 117 -16.50 18.21 -3.07
N GLY A 118 -16.52 17.13 -2.29
CA GLY A 118 -15.65 15.96 -2.50
C GLY A 118 -16.19 15.13 -3.66
N ASN A 119 -15.46 15.10 -4.79
CA ASN A 119 -15.88 14.35 -5.97
C ASN A 119 -15.19 13.00 -6.14
N ARG A 120 -14.08 12.76 -5.44
CA ARG A 120 -13.32 11.52 -5.56
C ARG A 120 -14.14 10.30 -5.10
N TYR A 121 -14.91 10.44 -4.02
CA TYR A 121 -15.70 9.36 -3.41
C TYR A 121 -17.20 9.46 -3.68
N ASN A 122 -17.59 10.26 -4.68
CA ASN A 122 -18.96 10.31 -5.16
C ASN A 122 -19.16 9.24 -6.23
N GLY A 123 -20.01 8.25 -5.95
CA GLY A 123 -20.49 7.29 -6.93
C GLY A 123 -21.93 7.60 -7.37
N ASP A 124 -22.44 6.83 -8.29
CA ASP A 124 -23.86 6.77 -8.62
C ASP A 124 -24.66 6.34 -7.38
N VAL A 125 -25.94 6.70 -7.33
CA VAL A 125 -26.81 6.37 -6.18
C VAL A 125 -28.03 5.55 -6.60
N ASP A 126 -27.94 4.84 -7.73
CA ASP A 126 -29.00 3.97 -8.25
C ASP A 126 -28.58 2.49 -8.36
N GLY A 127 -27.54 2.12 -7.61
CA GLY A 127 -26.95 0.79 -7.57
C GLY A 127 -27.27 0.02 -6.29
N GLY A 128 -26.49 -0.99 -6.02
CA GLY A 128 -26.57 -1.89 -4.88
C GLY A 128 -26.93 -3.31 -5.28
N TYR A 129 -26.55 -4.28 -4.43
CA TYR A 129 -26.85 -5.68 -4.67
C TYR A 129 -28.33 -6.04 -4.43
N GLU A 130 -28.88 -6.80 -5.36
CA GLU A 130 -30.06 -7.65 -5.14
C GLU A 130 -29.58 -9.07 -4.88
N ILE A 131 -29.73 -9.55 -3.63
CA ILE A 131 -29.31 -10.91 -3.22
C ILE A 131 -30.53 -11.82 -3.17
N SER A 132 -30.41 -13.03 -3.74
CA SER A 132 -31.46 -14.03 -3.70
C SER A 132 -30.90 -15.45 -3.59
N ASN A 133 -31.77 -16.42 -3.23
CA ASN A 133 -31.45 -17.83 -3.14
C ASN A 133 -30.26 -18.16 -2.23
N LEU A 134 -30.04 -17.38 -1.17
CA LEU A 134 -28.97 -17.62 -0.22
C LEU A 134 -29.16 -18.93 0.53
N GLN A 135 -28.11 -19.74 0.55
CA GLN A 135 -27.98 -20.98 1.31
C GLN A 135 -26.62 -21.05 1.98
N ALA A 136 -26.60 -21.20 3.28
CA ALA A 136 -25.40 -21.42 4.10
C ALA A 136 -25.43 -22.84 4.66
N LYS A 137 -24.41 -23.64 4.41
CA LYS A 137 -24.35 -25.07 4.75
C LYS A 137 -23.15 -25.39 5.62
N THR A 138 -23.39 -26.15 6.69
CA THR A 138 -22.37 -26.83 7.50
C THR A 138 -22.78 -28.29 7.64
N GLY A 139 -21.94 -29.22 7.19
CA GLY A 139 -22.28 -30.64 7.18
C GLY A 139 -23.56 -30.95 6.39
N ARG A 140 -24.63 -31.37 7.09
CA ARG A 140 -25.94 -31.64 6.47
C ARG A 140 -26.96 -30.55 6.72
N SER A 141 -26.64 -29.57 7.54
CA SER A 141 -27.54 -28.49 7.93
C SER A 141 -27.50 -27.34 6.92
N THR A 142 -28.62 -26.71 6.68
CA THR A 142 -28.75 -25.58 5.75
C THR A 142 -29.54 -24.45 6.41
N SER A 143 -29.02 -23.24 6.33
CA SER A 143 -29.64 -21.99 6.77
C SER A 143 -29.77 -21.02 5.60
N SER A 144 -30.75 -20.14 5.65
CA SER A 144 -30.87 -18.97 4.78
C SER A 144 -30.92 -17.66 5.58
N LYS A 145 -30.61 -17.77 6.89
CA LYS A 145 -30.67 -16.62 7.80
C LYS A 145 -29.49 -15.68 7.52
N HIS A 146 -29.80 -14.44 7.18
CA HIS A 146 -28.82 -13.39 6.98
C HIS A 146 -29.37 -12.03 7.40
N ILE A 147 -28.46 -11.08 7.62
CA ILE A 147 -28.77 -9.69 7.94
C ILE A 147 -27.85 -8.81 7.11
N ILE A 148 -28.43 -7.95 6.28
CA ILE A 148 -27.68 -6.94 5.52
C ILE A 148 -27.67 -5.64 6.34
N ASN A 149 -26.49 -5.08 6.51
CA ASN A 149 -26.27 -3.81 7.17
C ASN A 149 -25.33 -2.96 6.32
N ASP A 150 -25.94 -2.14 5.45
CA ASP A 150 -25.20 -1.29 4.52
C ASP A 150 -24.31 -2.13 3.58
N THR A 151 -23.01 -1.93 3.56
CA THR A 151 -22.03 -2.65 2.72
C THR A 151 -21.59 -4.00 3.31
N ARG A 152 -22.32 -4.57 4.25
CA ARG A 152 -21.96 -5.82 4.93
C ARG A 152 -23.16 -6.74 5.08
N MET A 153 -22.92 -8.04 5.00
CA MET A 153 -23.91 -9.08 5.23
C MET A 153 -23.40 -10.11 6.21
N GLN A 154 -24.14 -10.33 7.29
CA GLN A 154 -23.91 -11.43 8.23
C GLN A 154 -24.71 -12.64 7.80
N VAL A 155 -24.05 -13.77 7.57
CA VAL A 155 -24.67 -15.04 7.16
C VAL A 155 -24.55 -16.04 8.30
N TRP A 156 -25.67 -16.53 8.82
CA TRP A 156 -25.75 -17.44 9.96
C TRP A 156 -25.89 -18.89 9.50
N PHE A 157 -25.14 -19.77 10.17
CA PHE A 157 -25.27 -21.21 10.01
C PHE A 157 -26.24 -21.81 11.03
N GLU A 158 -26.87 -22.93 10.69
CA GLU A 158 -27.70 -23.69 11.64
C GLU A 158 -26.83 -24.36 12.70
N GLU A 159 -25.68 -24.92 12.29
CA GLU A 159 -24.63 -25.42 13.17
C GLU A 159 -23.36 -24.59 12.94
N PRO A 160 -22.62 -24.18 13.98
CA PRO A 160 -21.39 -23.43 13.80
C PRO A 160 -20.35 -24.17 12.93
N ILE A 161 -19.55 -23.42 12.19
CA ILE A 161 -18.37 -23.96 11.52
C ILE A 161 -17.39 -24.36 12.61
N LYS A 162 -16.94 -25.62 12.60
CA LYS A 162 -16.02 -26.13 13.61
C LYS A 162 -14.67 -25.43 13.54
N ALA A 163 -14.02 -25.30 14.68
CA ALA A 163 -12.65 -24.83 14.81
C ALA A 163 -11.64 -25.79 14.13
N ASN A 164 -10.45 -25.27 13.80
CA ASN A 164 -9.29 -26.05 13.37
C ASN A 164 -9.53 -26.92 12.11
N GLY A 165 -10.00 -26.31 11.04
CA GLY A 165 -10.22 -26.95 9.73
C GLY A 165 -11.67 -27.32 9.43
N GLY A 166 -12.64 -26.80 10.20
CA GLY A 166 -14.06 -26.94 9.86
C GLY A 166 -14.40 -26.17 8.60
N SER A 167 -15.33 -26.69 7.78
CA SER A 167 -15.69 -26.05 6.52
C SER A 167 -17.18 -25.72 6.41
N ALA A 168 -17.49 -24.70 5.64
CA ALA A 168 -18.85 -24.30 5.29
C ALA A 168 -18.92 -23.91 3.81
N THR A 169 -20.14 -23.93 3.26
CA THR A 169 -20.40 -23.44 1.92
C THR A 169 -21.51 -22.41 1.96
N VAL A 170 -21.31 -21.27 1.33
CA VAL A 170 -22.34 -20.24 1.14
C VAL A 170 -22.58 -20.03 -0.35
N SER A 171 -23.82 -20.19 -0.80
CA SER A 171 -24.19 -19.92 -2.19
C SER A 171 -25.33 -18.93 -2.27
N MET A 172 -25.31 -18.07 -3.29
CA MET A 172 -26.36 -17.10 -3.56
C MET A 172 -26.33 -16.64 -5.02
N ASN A 173 -27.43 -16.04 -5.44
CA ASN A 173 -27.46 -15.24 -6.65
C ASN A 173 -27.35 -13.76 -6.28
N PHE A 174 -26.70 -12.99 -7.15
CA PHE A 174 -26.60 -11.54 -7.02
C PHE A 174 -26.87 -10.86 -8.37
N THR A 175 -27.39 -9.64 -8.29
CA THR A 175 -27.54 -8.74 -9.45
C THR A 175 -27.34 -7.32 -8.99
N TYR A 176 -26.72 -6.49 -9.82
CA TYR A 176 -26.63 -5.05 -9.59
C TYR A 176 -26.44 -4.29 -10.91
N LYS A 177 -26.76 -3.00 -10.89
CA LYS A 177 -26.47 -2.08 -11.98
C LYS A 177 -25.03 -1.60 -11.90
N ILE A 178 -24.30 -1.68 -13.00
CA ILE A 178 -22.89 -1.27 -13.07
C ILE A 178 -22.83 0.26 -13.03
N PRO A 179 -22.16 0.87 -12.06
CA PRO A 179 -22.05 2.31 -11.95
C PRO A 179 -21.23 2.90 -13.11
N VAL A 180 -21.48 4.15 -13.48
CA VAL A 180 -20.62 4.90 -14.41
C VAL A 180 -19.28 5.19 -13.74
N LYS A 181 -19.34 5.63 -12.48
CA LYS A 181 -18.16 5.93 -11.67
C LYS A 181 -18.28 5.22 -10.32
N GLY A 182 -17.50 4.19 -10.13
CA GLY A 182 -17.52 3.32 -8.94
C GLY A 182 -16.47 3.69 -7.91
N MET A 183 -16.49 4.91 -7.37
CA MET A 183 -15.60 5.37 -6.30
C MET A 183 -14.11 5.34 -6.66
N ASP A 184 -13.77 5.54 -7.94
CA ASP A 184 -12.42 5.36 -8.49
C ASP A 184 -11.87 3.93 -8.39
N ARG A 185 -12.73 2.91 -8.19
CA ARG A 185 -12.33 1.50 -8.06
C ARG A 185 -12.74 0.64 -9.25
N MET A 186 -13.86 0.98 -9.87
CA MET A 186 -14.46 0.26 -10.99
C MET A 186 -15.42 1.18 -11.75
N GLY A 187 -15.95 0.73 -12.87
CA GLY A 187 -16.97 1.48 -13.59
C GLY A 187 -17.03 1.17 -15.08
N ARG A 188 -17.79 1.97 -15.81
CA ARG A 188 -17.93 1.88 -17.26
C ARG A 188 -17.52 3.17 -17.94
N LEU A 189 -16.89 3.03 -19.10
CA LEU A 189 -16.40 4.14 -19.92
C LEU A 189 -16.93 3.97 -21.34
N ASP A 190 -17.71 4.94 -21.80
CA ASP A 190 -18.14 5.00 -23.21
C ASP A 190 -17.04 5.61 -24.06
N VAL A 191 -16.67 4.93 -25.14
CA VAL A 191 -15.67 5.30 -26.13
C VAL A 191 -16.27 5.25 -27.53
N GLU A 192 -15.55 5.70 -28.56
CA GLU A 192 -16.09 5.80 -29.92
C GLU A 192 -16.63 4.46 -30.45
N ASP A 193 -15.93 3.36 -30.17
CA ASP A 193 -16.28 2.04 -30.69
C ASP A 193 -17.11 1.16 -29.74
N GLY A 194 -17.45 1.64 -28.54
CA GLY A 194 -18.27 0.87 -27.59
C GLY A 194 -18.11 1.31 -26.15
N THR A 195 -18.34 0.38 -25.23
CA THR A 195 -18.22 0.61 -23.78
C THR A 195 -17.19 -0.31 -23.16
N ILE A 196 -16.32 0.25 -22.32
CA ILE A 196 -15.38 -0.52 -21.48
C ILE A 196 -16.01 -0.68 -20.11
N TYR A 197 -16.12 -1.92 -19.65
CA TYR A 197 -16.53 -2.32 -18.31
C TYR A 197 -15.28 -2.74 -17.54
N ALA A 198 -14.84 -1.92 -16.58
CA ALA A 198 -13.78 -2.23 -15.63
C ALA A 198 -14.44 -2.73 -14.34
N MET A 199 -14.36 -4.02 -14.06
CA MET A 199 -15.18 -4.70 -13.06
C MET A 199 -14.34 -5.18 -11.89
N ALA A 200 -14.54 -4.55 -10.73
CA ALA A 200 -13.98 -4.96 -9.46
C ALA A 200 -15.01 -4.79 -8.35
N GLN A 201 -14.74 -5.36 -7.17
CA GLN A 201 -15.74 -5.40 -6.08
C GLN A 201 -17.09 -5.95 -6.59
N TRP A 202 -17.02 -6.90 -7.53
CA TRP A 202 -18.14 -7.28 -8.39
C TRP A 202 -18.92 -8.49 -7.89
N TYR A 203 -18.46 -9.11 -6.80
CA TYR A 203 -19.10 -10.25 -6.15
C TYR A 203 -19.09 -10.08 -4.62
N PRO A 204 -20.01 -10.70 -3.85
CA PRO A 204 -19.93 -10.71 -2.39
C PRO A 204 -18.64 -11.37 -1.88
N ARG A 205 -17.81 -10.65 -1.09
CA ARG A 205 -16.48 -11.08 -0.64
C ARG A 205 -16.46 -11.33 0.86
N THR A 206 -15.76 -12.38 1.33
CA THR A 206 -15.69 -12.66 2.77
C THR A 206 -14.75 -11.69 3.48
N ALA A 207 -15.15 -11.24 4.67
CA ALA A 207 -14.31 -10.47 5.55
C ALA A 207 -13.28 -11.38 6.24
N VAL A 208 -12.13 -10.85 6.59
CA VAL A 208 -11.10 -11.57 7.36
C VAL A 208 -11.55 -11.76 8.81
N TYR A 209 -11.35 -12.97 9.31
CA TYR A 209 -11.37 -13.28 10.74
C TYR A 209 -9.96 -13.60 11.18
N ASP A 210 -9.34 -12.76 12.01
CA ASP A 210 -7.95 -12.88 12.42
C ASP A 210 -7.76 -12.99 13.95
N ASP A 211 -6.51 -13.22 14.36
CA ASP A 211 -6.11 -13.36 15.76
C ASP A 211 -5.99 -12.03 16.51
N ILE A 212 -6.20 -10.90 15.84
CA ILE A 212 -6.07 -9.55 16.40
C ILE A 212 -7.42 -8.96 16.76
N GLU A 213 -8.35 -8.90 15.81
CA GLU A 213 -9.65 -8.22 15.94
C GLU A 213 -10.83 -9.21 15.91
N GLY A 214 -10.59 -10.49 15.59
CA GLY A 214 -11.65 -11.38 15.18
C GLY A 214 -12.18 -10.97 13.81
N TRP A 215 -13.49 -10.68 13.67
CA TRP A 215 -14.06 -10.20 12.41
C TRP A 215 -13.68 -8.74 12.11
N ASN A 216 -13.04 -8.51 10.99
CA ASN A 216 -12.77 -7.18 10.43
C ASN A 216 -13.95 -6.76 9.55
N VAL A 217 -14.81 -5.87 10.07
CA VAL A 217 -16.09 -5.56 9.43
C VAL A 217 -16.39 -4.05 9.34
N GLU A 218 -15.39 -3.26 9.11
CA GLU A 218 -15.55 -1.83 8.85
C GLU A 218 -16.46 -1.60 7.63
N PRO A 219 -17.40 -0.64 7.68
CA PRO A 219 -18.22 -0.30 6.53
C PRO A 219 -17.35 0.25 5.39
N TYR A 220 -17.68 -0.07 4.14
CA TYR A 220 -16.99 0.51 3.01
C TYR A 220 -17.49 1.95 2.78
N LEU A 221 -16.63 2.94 3.10
CA LEU A 221 -16.95 4.36 2.97
C LEU A 221 -16.34 4.99 1.71
N GLY A 222 -15.28 4.39 1.17
CA GLY A 222 -14.65 4.77 -0.08
C GLY A 222 -13.15 5.10 0.02
N ALA A 223 -12.64 5.59 1.17
CA ALA A 223 -11.23 5.92 1.34
C ALA A 223 -10.39 4.70 1.71
N GLY A 224 -10.85 3.88 2.65
CA GLY A 224 -10.21 2.62 3.01
C GLY A 224 -10.46 1.56 1.94
N GLU A 225 -9.42 0.82 1.54
CA GLU A 225 -9.50 -0.16 0.47
C GLU A 225 -9.98 -1.52 0.97
N PHE A 226 -9.18 -2.58 0.94
CA PHE A 226 -9.71 -3.93 1.17
C PHE A 226 -8.88 -4.71 2.20
N TYR A 227 -9.51 -5.72 2.78
CA TYR A 227 -8.86 -6.71 3.62
C TYR A 227 -9.67 -7.99 3.52
N LEU A 228 -9.13 -8.99 2.80
CA LEU A 228 -9.84 -10.17 2.35
C LEU A 228 -9.02 -11.43 2.58
N GLU A 229 -9.71 -12.58 2.78
CA GLU A 229 -9.06 -13.89 2.91
C GLU A 229 -8.52 -14.39 1.58
N TYR A 230 -7.39 -15.11 1.63
CA TYR A 230 -6.83 -15.81 0.48
C TYR A 230 -7.60 -17.10 0.18
N GLY A 231 -7.60 -17.48 -1.10
CA GLY A 231 -8.17 -18.72 -1.59
C GLY A 231 -8.00 -18.85 -3.11
N ASP A 232 -8.66 -19.84 -3.68
CA ASP A 232 -8.65 -20.10 -5.11
C ASP A 232 -9.95 -19.63 -5.76
N PHE A 233 -9.84 -19.18 -7.00
CA PHE A 233 -10.97 -18.68 -7.78
C PHE A 233 -11.10 -19.43 -9.08
N ASP A 234 -12.29 -20.01 -9.31
CA ASP A 234 -12.77 -20.56 -10.57
C ASP A 234 -13.97 -19.71 -11.02
N TYR A 235 -13.82 -18.93 -12.10
CA TYR A 235 -14.88 -18.03 -12.48
C TYR A 235 -15.12 -17.92 -13.99
N GLU A 236 -16.40 -17.81 -14.34
CA GLU A 236 -16.88 -17.68 -15.69
C GLU A 236 -17.57 -16.34 -15.91
N ILE A 237 -17.17 -15.62 -16.96
CA ILE A 237 -17.82 -14.38 -17.41
C ILE A 237 -18.47 -14.61 -18.76
N THR A 238 -19.80 -14.56 -18.80
CA THR A 238 -20.56 -14.57 -20.05
C THR A 238 -20.80 -13.14 -20.51
N ALA A 239 -20.30 -12.79 -21.68
CA ALA A 239 -20.41 -11.47 -22.30
C ALA A 239 -20.90 -11.56 -23.75
N PRO A 240 -21.34 -10.47 -24.40
CA PRO A 240 -21.67 -10.45 -25.82
C PRO A 240 -20.54 -11.02 -26.69
N TRP A 241 -20.91 -11.65 -27.81
CA TRP A 241 -19.99 -12.36 -28.69
C TRP A 241 -18.83 -11.54 -29.24
N ASP A 242 -19.02 -10.23 -29.39
CA ASP A 242 -18.05 -9.28 -29.93
C ASP A 242 -17.13 -8.68 -28.86
N HIS A 243 -17.39 -8.92 -27.58
CA HIS A 243 -16.54 -8.48 -26.49
C HIS A 243 -15.24 -9.32 -26.39
N ILE A 244 -14.17 -8.67 -25.97
CA ILE A 244 -12.96 -9.27 -25.43
C ILE A 244 -13.07 -9.18 -23.92
N VAL A 245 -12.84 -10.26 -23.22
CA VAL A 245 -12.79 -10.29 -21.75
C VAL A 245 -11.37 -10.61 -21.30
N VAL A 246 -10.82 -9.83 -20.41
CA VAL A 246 -9.57 -10.09 -19.68
C VAL A 246 -9.86 -10.15 -18.20
N GLY A 247 -9.16 -11.01 -17.47
CA GLY A 247 -9.42 -11.23 -16.04
C GLY A 247 -8.16 -11.54 -15.26
N SER A 248 -8.25 -11.48 -13.92
CA SER A 248 -7.23 -12.01 -13.03
C SER A 248 -7.06 -13.51 -13.25
N GLY A 249 -5.81 -14.00 -13.33
CA GLY A 249 -5.51 -15.42 -13.51
C GLY A 249 -5.44 -15.88 -14.97
N GLU A 250 -5.48 -17.18 -15.17
CA GLU A 250 -5.31 -17.83 -16.47
C GLU A 250 -6.64 -17.99 -17.20
N LEU A 251 -6.70 -17.61 -18.48
CA LEU A 251 -7.81 -17.93 -19.37
C LEU A 251 -7.69 -19.40 -19.82
N VAL A 252 -8.48 -20.28 -19.22
CA VAL A 252 -8.34 -21.74 -19.43
C VAL A 252 -9.10 -22.27 -20.64
N ASN A 253 -10.01 -21.49 -21.22
CA ASN A 253 -10.83 -21.94 -22.37
C ASN A 253 -10.60 -21.15 -23.66
N GLU A 254 -9.37 -20.71 -23.93
CA GLU A 254 -8.97 -19.93 -25.10
C GLU A 254 -9.54 -20.44 -26.44
N ARG A 255 -9.58 -21.78 -26.62
CA ARG A 255 -10.09 -22.40 -27.87
C ARG A 255 -11.58 -22.15 -28.10
N GLN A 256 -12.33 -21.81 -27.06
CA GLN A 256 -13.78 -21.58 -27.14
C GLN A 256 -14.10 -20.11 -27.41
N VAL A 257 -13.25 -19.20 -26.92
CA VAL A 257 -13.54 -17.75 -26.90
C VAL A 257 -12.63 -16.93 -27.83
N LEU A 258 -11.47 -17.46 -28.24
CA LEU A 258 -10.55 -16.80 -29.16
C LEU A 258 -10.59 -17.44 -30.56
N SER A 259 -10.55 -16.62 -31.61
CA SER A 259 -10.36 -17.07 -32.97
C SER A 259 -8.97 -17.72 -33.17
N SER A 260 -8.80 -18.50 -34.23
CA SER A 260 -7.51 -19.11 -34.53
C SER A 260 -6.40 -18.07 -34.72
N LYS A 261 -6.71 -16.93 -35.33
CA LYS A 261 -5.75 -15.84 -35.55
C LYS A 261 -5.32 -15.17 -34.26
N MET A 262 -6.25 -14.91 -33.32
CA MET A 262 -5.92 -14.38 -32.02
C MET A 262 -5.03 -15.34 -31.22
N ARG A 263 -5.35 -16.63 -31.20
CA ARG A 263 -4.53 -17.65 -30.52
C ARG A 263 -3.11 -17.74 -31.10
N GLU A 264 -2.96 -17.73 -32.44
CA GLU A 264 -1.65 -17.73 -33.08
C GLU A 264 -0.81 -16.53 -32.67
N ARG A 265 -1.42 -15.35 -32.60
CA ARG A 265 -0.75 -14.11 -32.11
C ARG A 265 -0.39 -14.18 -30.64
N LEU A 266 -1.27 -14.74 -29.81
CA LEU A 266 -1.03 -14.91 -28.38
C LEU A 266 0.10 -15.94 -28.13
N ASP A 267 0.13 -17.06 -28.89
CA ASP A 267 1.23 -18.02 -28.85
C ASP A 267 2.58 -17.42 -29.28
N LYS A 268 2.55 -16.42 -30.18
CA LYS A 268 3.73 -15.64 -30.54
C LYS A 268 4.13 -14.69 -29.41
N ALA A 269 3.16 -14.00 -28.78
CA ALA A 269 3.42 -13.08 -27.68
C ALA A 269 4.07 -13.79 -26.47
N ARG A 270 3.63 -15.00 -26.12
CA ARG A 270 4.24 -15.84 -25.06
C ARG A 270 5.72 -16.18 -25.28
N LYS A 271 6.26 -15.92 -26.46
CA LYS A 271 7.65 -16.21 -26.84
C LYS A 271 8.42 -14.96 -27.27
N SER A 272 7.79 -13.81 -27.21
CA SER A 272 8.34 -12.56 -27.70
C SER A 272 8.64 -11.60 -26.57
N ASP A 273 9.86 -11.10 -26.54
CA ASP A 273 10.26 -10.01 -25.66
C ASP A 273 9.68 -8.66 -26.11
N GLU A 274 9.35 -8.57 -27.40
CA GLU A 274 8.71 -7.41 -28.00
C GLU A 274 7.19 -7.52 -27.95
N THR A 275 6.50 -6.41 -27.82
CA THR A 275 5.03 -6.33 -27.84
C THR A 275 4.47 -6.90 -29.15
N VAL A 276 3.52 -7.80 -29.06
CA VAL A 276 2.77 -8.41 -30.17
C VAL A 276 1.32 -7.96 -30.08
N THR A 277 0.80 -7.35 -31.14
CA THR A 277 -0.60 -6.96 -31.22
C THR A 277 -1.48 -8.17 -31.50
N ILE A 278 -2.41 -8.45 -30.59
CA ILE A 278 -3.39 -9.53 -30.67
C ILE A 278 -4.62 -9.06 -31.45
N VAL A 279 -5.13 -7.85 -31.12
CA VAL A 279 -6.19 -7.16 -31.86
C VAL A 279 -5.74 -5.73 -32.12
N GLY A 280 -5.55 -5.37 -33.38
CA GLY A 280 -5.11 -4.04 -33.79
C GLY A 280 -6.26 -3.03 -33.92
N GLU A 281 -5.93 -1.76 -34.05
CA GLU A 281 -6.88 -0.64 -34.16
C GLU A 281 -7.89 -0.86 -35.30
N ASP A 282 -7.42 -1.24 -36.49
CA ASP A 282 -8.26 -1.51 -37.66
C ASP A 282 -9.11 -2.80 -37.54
N GLU A 283 -8.85 -3.61 -36.50
CA GLU A 283 -9.46 -4.92 -36.31
C GLU A 283 -10.52 -4.93 -35.18
N ILE A 284 -10.71 -3.83 -34.46
CA ILE A 284 -11.64 -3.74 -33.33
C ILE A 284 -13.05 -4.22 -33.73
N LYS A 285 -13.56 -3.82 -34.88
CA LYS A 285 -14.89 -4.19 -35.40
C LYS A 285 -14.89 -5.36 -36.37
N ASP A 286 -13.77 -6.04 -36.56
CA ASP A 286 -13.68 -7.19 -37.46
C ASP A 286 -14.31 -8.44 -36.82
N ALA A 287 -15.56 -8.73 -37.21
CA ALA A 287 -16.29 -9.91 -36.75
C ALA A 287 -15.57 -11.23 -37.06
N SER A 288 -14.72 -11.28 -38.12
CA SER A 288 -13.96 -12.48 -38.46
C SER A 288 -12.88 -12.85 -37.45
N LEU A 289 -12.48 -11.88 -36.61
CA LEU A 289 -11.57 -12.09 -35.47
C LEU A 289 -12.27 -12.59 -34.21
N ARG A 290 -13.58 -12.74 -34.21
CA ARG A 290 -14.31 -13.28 -33.06
C ARG A 290 -14.57 -14.76 -33.23
N ALA A 291 -14.63 -15.52 -32.13
CA ALA A 291 -14.91 -16.97 -32.16
C ALA A 291 -16.35 -17.28 -32.59
N LYS A 292 -17.28 -16.34 -32.37
CA LYS A 292 -18.67 -16.35 -32.80
C LYS A 292 -19.02 -15.00 -33.44
N GLN A 293 -20.18 -14.91 -34.10
CA GLN A 293 -20.66 -13.70 -34.73
C GLN A 293 -22.09 -13.31 -34.26
N GLU A 294 -22.61 -13.98 -33.22
CA GLU A 294 -23.89 -13.69 -32.58
C GLU A 294 -23.98 -14.33 -31.18
N GLY A 295 -24.91 -13.84 -30.35
CA GLY A 295 -25.16 -14.35 -29.00
C GLY A 295 -24.08 -13.96 -28.01
N THR A 296 -23.63 -14.91 -27.20
CA THR A 296 -22.66 -14.67 -26.12
C THR A 296 -21.51 -15.68 -26.15
N LEU A 297 -20.40 -15.30 -25.52
CA LEU A 297 -19.27 -16.14 -25.21
C LEU A 297 -19.06 -16.20 -23.68
N THR A 298 -18.71 -17.38 -23.17
CA THR A 298 -18.38 -17.56 -21.75
C THR A 298 -16.87 -17.75 -21.63
N TRP A 299 -16.22 -16.83 -20.97
CA TRP A 299 -14.79 -16.78 -20.69
C TRP A 299 -14.54 -17.39 -19.32
N HIS A 300 -13.65 -18.36 -19.20
CA HIS A 300 -13.38 -19.10 -17.99
C HIS A 300 -11.96 -18.86 -17.53
N PHE A 301 -11.81 -18.37 -16.29
CA PHE A 301 -10.55 -18.03 -15.67
C PHE A 301 -10.34 -18.82 -14.38
N GLU A 302 -9.08 -19.16 -14.10
CA GLU A 302 -8.64 -19.74 -12.83
C GLU A 302 -7.53 -18.87 -12.23
N MET A 303 -7.62 -18.61 -10.92
CA MET A 303 -6.64 -17.84 -10.16
C MET A 303 -6.37 -18.53 -8.83
N GLU A 304 -5.14 -18.97 -8.61
CA GLU A 304 -4.74 -19.65 -7.39
C GLU A 304 -4.17 -18.66 -6.36
N ASN A 305 -4.43 -18.94 -5.09
CA ASN A 305 -3.85 -18.25 -3.94
C ASN A 305 -3.92 -16.71 -4.05
N SER A 306 -5.12 -16.21 -4.20
CA SER A 306 -5.45 -14.78 -4.32
C SER A 306 -6.48 -14.38 -3.28
N HIS A 307 -6.54 -13.11 -2.92
CA HIS A 307 -7.60 -12.63 -2.02
C HIS A 307 -8.69 -11.86 -2.76
N ASP A 308 -8.49 -11.53 -4.04
CA ASP A 308 -9.48 -10.87 -4.90
C ASP A 308 -9.26 -11.20 -6.37
N ILE A 309 -10.26 -10.89 -7.20
CA ILE A 309 -10.21 -10.97 -8.65
C ILE A 309 -10.97 -9.81 -9.30
N ALA A 310 -10.46 -9.34 -10.43
CA ALA A 310 -11.09 -8.34 -11.27
C ALA A 310 -11.17 -8.83 -12.73
N PHE A 311 -12.01 -8.19 -13.54
CA PHE A 311 -12.05 -8.42 -14.98
C PHE A 311 -12.41 -7.13 -15.73
N ALA A 312 -12.13 -7.10 -17.02
CA ALA A 312 -12.65 -6.08 -17.92
C ALA A 312 -13.26 -6.70 -19.16
N SER A 313 -14.26 -6.05 -19.72
CA SER A 313 -14.99 -6.51 -20.90
C SER A 313 -15.29 -5.35 -21.83
N SER A 314 -15.01 -5.49 -23.13
CA SER A 314 -15.33 -4.46 -24.13
C SER A 314 -15.31 -5.00 -25.54
N ASN A 315 -16.13 -4.42 -26.40
CA ASN A 315 -16.06 -4.60 -27.86
C ASN A 315 -15.19 -3.52 -28.55
N ALA A 316 -14.53 -2.65 -27.76
CA ALA A 316 -13.69 -1.54 -28.26
C ALA A 316 -12.20 -1.70 -27.94
N PHE A 317 -11.76 -2.88 -27.49
CA PHE A 317 -10.38 -3.10 -27.11
C PHE A 317 -9.44 -3.33 -28.32
N ILE A 318 -8.35 -2.56 -28.35
CA ILE A 318 -7.06 -2.99 -28.87
C ILE A 318 -6.47 -3.90 -27.80
N TRP A 319 -5.75 -4.95 -28.20
CA TRP A 319 -5.13 -5.89 -27.28
C TRP A 319 -3.70 -6.19 -27.69
N ASP A 320 -2.76 -5.90 -26.81
CA ASP A 320 -1.33 -6.18 -26.95
C ASP A 320 -0.85 -7.13 -25.87
N ALA A 321 0.19 -7.92 -26.18
CA ALA A 321 0.80 -8.82 -25.21
C ALA A 321 2.29 -9.06 -25.48
N ALA A 322 3.05 -9.45 -24.44
CA ALA A 322 4.45 -9.85 -24.50
C ALA A 322 4.79 -10.86 -23.41
N LYS A 323 5.90 -11.58 -23.56
CA LYS A 323 6.44 -12.47 -22.54
C LYS A 323 7.05 -11.65 -21.39
N ILE A 324 6.90 -12.13 -20.15
CA ILE A 324 7.66 -11.74 -18.97
C ILE A 324 8.58 -12.89 -18.58
N ASP A 325 9.86 -12.61 -18.34
CA ASP A 325 10.85 -13.57 -17.87
C ASP A 325 10.99 -13.48 -16.34
N LEU A 326 10.61 -14.54 -15.62
CA LEU A 326 10.74 -14.59 -14.17
C LEU A 326 12.07 -15.19 -13.72
N PRO A 327 12.58 -14.84 -12.51
CA PRO A 327 13.85 -15.36 -11.98
C PRO A 327 13.92 -16.89 -11.89
N SER A 328 12.80 -17.58 -11.66
CA SER A 328 12.75 -19.06 -11.68
C SER A 328 12.92 -19.68 -13.07
N GLY A 329 12.86 -18.87 -14.14
CA GLY A 329 12.80 -19.31 -15.52
C GLY A 329 11.39 -19.67 -15.98
N LYS A 330 10.35 -19.37 -15.20
CA LYS A 330 8.96 -19.43 -15.63
C LYS A 330 8.66 -18.23 -16.52
N ASP A 331 8.08 -18.47 -17.68
CA ASP A 331 7.55 -17.43 -18.56
C ASP A 331 6.09 -17.19 -18.23
N ILE A 332 5.69 -15.93 -18.11
CA ILE A 332 4.29 -15.50 -17.94
C ILE A 332 3.95 -14.41 -18.96
N LEU A 333 2.70 -13.96 -18.99
CA LEU A 333 2.22 -13.02 -20.00
C LEU A 333 1.98 -11.62 -19.41
N ALA A 334 2.61 -10.58 -19.98
CA ALA A 334 2.13 -9.21 -19.90
C ALA A 334 1.09 -8.96 -20.98
N GLN A 335 0.00 -8.29 -20.65
CA GLN A 335 -0.98 -7.86 -21.65
C GLN A 335 -1.60 -6.51 -21.29
N SER A 336 -2.03 -5.78 -22.32
CA SER A 336 -2.73 -4.51 -22.17
C SER A 336 -3.93 -4.45 -23.09
N VAL A 337 -5.04 -3.91 -22.57
CA VAL A 337 -6.26 -3.67 -23.35
C VAL A 337 -6.68 -2.19 -23.19
N TYR A 338 -6.95 -1.55 -24.34
CA TYR A 338 -7.24 -0.11 -24.35
C TYR A 338 -8.05 0.29 -25.59
N PRO A 339 -8.80 1.42 -25.55
CA PRO A 339 -9.52 1.91 -26.72
C PRO A 339 -8.56 2.62 -27.69
N LYS A 340 -8.99 2.80 -28.94
CA LYS A 340 -8.20 3.47 -29.98
C LYS A 340 -7.81 4.92 -29.62
N GLU A 341 -8.63 5.60 -28.84
CA GLU A 341 -8.37 6.97 -28.36
C GLU A 341 -7.16 7.05 -27.42
N SER A 342 -6.77 5.91 -26.84
CA SER A 342 -5.59 5.77 -25.98
C SER A 342 -4.35 5.33 -26.76
N ALA A 343 -4.49 4.91 -28.02
CA ALA A 343 -3.39 4.38 -28.83
C ALA A 343 -2.27 5.42 -29.06
N GLY A 344 -1.07 4.94 -29.34
CA GLY A 344 0.08 5.77 -29.73
C GLY A 344 1.39 5.38 -29.04
N ASN A 345 2.50 5.75 -29.67
CA ASN A 345 3.87 5.40 -29.22
C ASN A 345 4.32 6.13 -27.95
N ASP A 346 3.64 7.19 -27.53
CA ASP A 346 3.87 7.90 -26.27
C ASP A 346 2.63 7.77 -25.35
N ALA A 347 1.87 6.71 -25.53
CA ALA A 347 0.63 6.43 -24.84
C ALA A 347 0.50 4.92 -24.59
N TRP A 348 -0.73 4.39 -24.60
CA TRP A 348 -1.02 3.00 -24.27
C TRP A 348 -0.37 1.96 -25.19
N GLY A 349 0.12 2.30 -26.36
CA GLY A 349 0.96 1.42 -27.18
C GLY A 349 2.25 0.95 -26.49
N ARG A 350 2.69 1.62 -25.40
CA ARG A 350 3.80 1.18 -24.55
C ARG A 350 3.37 0.48 -23.25
N SER A 351 2.08 0.37 -22.99
CA SER A 351 1.59 -0.15 -21.71
C SER A 351 2.08 -1.57 -21.42
N THR A 352 2.11 -2.46 -22.42
CA THR A 352 2.62 -3.84 -22.25
C THR A 352 4.13 -3.86 -21.94
N GLU A 353 4.92 -2.99 -22.54
CA GLU A 353 6.35 -2.78 -22.21
C GLU A 353 6.52 -2.36 -20.76
N TYR A 354 5.71 -1.39 -20.30
CA TYR A 354 5.76 -0.91 -18.91
C TYR A 354 5.37 -2.01 -17.92
N SER A 355 4.30 -2.74 -18.18
CA SER A 355 3.85 -3.87 -17.37
C SER A 355 4.92 -4.96 -17.23
N LYS A 356 5.53 -5.34 -18.38
CA LYS A 356 6.65 -6.30 -18.41
C LYS A 356 7.81 -5.82 -17.53
N HIS A 357 8.27 -4.58 -17.72
CA HIS A 357 9.39 -4.05 -16.95
C HIS A 357 9.11 -4.02 -15.45
N SER A 358 7.94 -3.54 -15.04
CA SER A 358 7.55 -3.47 -13.63
C SER A 358 7.57 -4.85 -12.97
N ILE A 359 6.94 -5.86 -13.59
CA ILE A 359 6.88 -7.22 -13.04
C ILE A 359 8.27 -7.87 -13.00
N GLU A 360 9.09 -7.73 -14.04
CA GLU A 360 10.46 -8.26 -14.07
C GLU A 360 11.34 -7.59 -13.01
N ASN A 361 11.28 -6.26 -12.88
CA ASN A 361 12.04 -5.50 -11.89
C ASN A 361 11.70 -5.95 -10.47
N TYR A 362 10.42 -5.92 -10.10
CA TYR A 362 9.98 -6.29 -8.76
C TYR A 362 10.24 -7.75 -8.44
N SER A 363 10.06 -8.66 -9.43
CA SER A 363 10.36 -10.10 -9.27
C SER A 363 11.84 -10.35 -8.98
N ASN A 364 12.73 -9.70 -9.71
CA ASN A 364 14.17 -9.82 -9.51
C ASN A 364 14.64 -9.18 -8.20
N ARG A 365 13.99 -8.08 -7.82
CA ARG A 365 14.47 -7.27 -6.70
C ARG A 365 13.92 -7.73 -5.37
N TRP A 366 12.63 -8.09 -5.27
CA TRP A 366 11.94 -8.28 -4.00
C TRP A 366 11.42 -9.69 -3.79
N PHE A 367 10.51 -10.14 -4.65
CA PHE A 367 9.87 -11.46 -4.58
C PHE A 367 9.31 -11.80 -5.96
N GLU A 368 9.38 -13.08 -6.39
CA GLU A 368 8.90 -13.48 -7.71
C GLU A 368 7.37 -13.37 -7.82
N PHE A 369 6.88 -12.76 -8.88
CA PHE A 369 5.46 -12.63 -9.19
C PHE A 369 4.82 -14.02 -9.37
N PRO A 370 3.73 -14.34 -8.65
CA PRO A 370 3.25 -15.71 -8.56
C PRO A 370 2.28 -16.10 -9.68
N TRP A 371 1.54 -15.14 -10.22
CA TRP A 371 0.41 -15.41 -11.11
C TRP A 371 0.81 -15.54 -12.59
N PRO A 372 -0.05 -16.18 -13.44
CA PRO A 372 0.33 -16.49 -14.81
C PRO A 372 0.26 -15.30 -15.77
N VAL A 373 -0.43 -14.22 -15.40
CA VAL A 373 -0.71 -13.07 -16.27
C VAL A 373 -0.66 -11.78 -15.48
N ALA A 374 -0.12 -10.73 -16.09
CA ALA A 374 -0.16 -9.35 -15.63
C ALA A 374 -0.90 -8.51 -16.68
N THR A 375 -2.08 -8.01 -16.34
CA THR A 375 -2.99 -7.32 -17.28
C THR A 375 -3.13 -5.85 -16.90
N ASN A 376 -2.88 -4.92 -17.84
CA ASN A 376 -3.18 -3.50 -17.67
C ASN A 376 -4.38 -3.09 -18.53
N VAL A 377 -5.38 -2.47 -17.91
CA VAL A 377 -6.66 -2.09 -18.54
C VAL A 377 -6.83 -0.58 -18.53
N ALA A 378 -7.02 -0.01 -19.71
CA ALA A 378 -7.41 1.41 -19.83
C ALA A 378 -8.85 1.61 -19.36
N ALA A 379 -9.05 2.45 -18.35
CA ALA A 379 -10.36 2.69 -17.75
C ALA A 379 -10.57 4.17 -17.42
N GLU A 380 -11.78 4.54 -16.99
CA GLU A 380 -12.06 5.88 -16.45
C GLU A 380 -11.41 6.06 -15.06
N ILE A 381 -11.08 4.96 -14.41
CA ILE A 381 -10.36 4.91 -13.13
C ILE A 381 -8.94 5.44 -13.33
N GLY A 382 -8.47 6.33 -12.45
CA GLY A 382 -7.15 6.96 -12.55
C GLY A 382 -5.99 6.00 -12.32
N GLY A 383 -6.16 5.08 -11.38
CA GLY A 383 -5.28 3.99 -10.98
C GLY A 383 -6.03 3.13 -9.98
N MET A 384 -5.95 1.81 -10.11
CA MET A 384 -6.47 0.83 -9.15
C MET A 384 -5.92 -0.55 -9.42
N GLU A 385 -5.46 -1.17 -8.38
CA GLU A 385 -4.83 -2.48 -8.36
C GLU A 385 -5.80 -3.61 -8.04
N TYR A 386 -5.56 -4.76 -8.67
CA TYR A 386 -6.12 -6.07 -8.31
C TYR A 386 -5.09 -7.15 -8.60
N PRO A 387 -5.21 -8.34 -7.98
CA PRO A 387 -4.24 -9.40 -8.24
C PRO A 387 -4.14 -9.76 -9.73
N GLY A 388 -2.98 -9.48 -10.33
CA GLY A 388 -2.70 -9.76 -11.73
C GLY A 388 -3.44 -8.92 -12.76
N LEU A 389 -4.27 -7.95 -12.35
CA LEU A 389 -5.00 -7.06 -13.27
C LEU A 389 -5.17 -5.67 -12.66
N ASN A 390 -4.74 -4.64 -13.37
CA ASN A 390 -4.83 -3.25 -12.94
C ASN A 390 -5.72 -2.43 -13.85
N PHE A 391 -6.35 -1.41 -13.30
CA PHE A 391 -7.01 -0.34 -14.05
C PHE A 391 -6.17 0.93 -14.01
N CYS A 392 -5.88 1.50 -15.17
CA CYS A 392 -5.14 2.76 -15.29
C CYS A 392 -5.89 3.75 -16.17
N GLY A 393 -5.67 5.04 -15.92
CA GLY A 393 -6.37 6.11 -16.62
C GLY A 393 -6.15 6.05 -18.13
N TRP A 394 -7.22 5.90 -18.91
CA TRP A 394 -7.18 5.74 -20.35
C TRP A 394 -6.56 6.94 -21.11
N ARG A 395 -6.50 8.11 -20.49
CA ARG A 395 -5.87 9.33 -21.04
C ARG A 395 -4.41 9.50 -20.61
N SER A 396 -3.87 8.63 -19.76
CA SER A 396 -2.49 8.70 -19.30
C SER A 396 -1.50 8.50 -20.43
N LYS A 397 -0.37 9.24 -20.41
CA LYS A 397 0.66 9.23 -21.45
C LYS A 397 2.05 9.42 -20.84
N GLY A 398 3.09 8.93 -21.53
CA GLY A 398 4.48 9.13 -21.17
C GLY A 398 4.75 8.84 -19.69
N ALA A 399 5.38 9.75 -18.98
CA ALA A 399 5.71 9.62 -17.56
C ALA A 399 4.47 9.36 -16.66
N SER A 400 3.30 9.89 -17.01
CA SER A 400 2.07 9.65 -16.24
C SER A 400 1.57 8.22 -16.42
N LEU A 401 1.65 7.66 -17.64
CA LEU A 401 1.26 6.27 -17.88
C LEU A 401 2.27 5.32 -17.25
N TRP A 402 3.57 5.59 -17.40
CA TRP A 402 4.60 4.82 -16.70
C TRP A 402 4.34 4.78 -15.20
N GLY A 403 4.22 5.97 -14.58
CA GLY A 403 4.08 6.10 -13.14
C GLY A 403 2.86 5.38 -12.59
N VAL A 404 1.68 5.49 -13.24
CA VAL A 404 0.50 4.77 -12.78
C VAL A 404 0.61 3.27 -13.05
N THR A 405 1.15 2.84 -14.20
CA THR A 405 1.33 1.41 -14.51
C THR A 405 2.29 0.73 -13.53
N ASP A 406 3.45 1.37 -13.25
CA ASP A 406 4.44 0.85 -12.30
C ASP A 406 3.91 0.82 -10.87
N HIS A 407 3.12 1.83 -10.49
CA HIS A 407 2.47 1.92 -9.19
C HIS A 407 1.46 0.78 -8.99
N GLU A 408 0.49 0.65 -9.90
CA GLU A 408 -0.55 -0.37 -9.77
C GLU A 408 0.03 -1.80 -9.83
N PHE A 409 1.09 -2.06 -10.61
CA PHE A 409 1.75 -3.35 -10.57
C PHE A 409 2.58 -3.57 -9.32
N GLY A 410 3.13 -2.54 -8.70
CA GLY A 410 3.83 -2.64 -7.42
C GLY A 410 2.94 -3.12 -6.28
N HIS A 411 1.64 -2.77 -6.31
CA HIS A 411 0.63 -3.29 -5.39
C HIS A 411 0.46 -4.82 -5.43
N ASN A 412 0.88 -5.49 -6.49
CA ASN A 412 0.90 -6.95 -6.47
C ASN A 412 1.84 -7.52 -5.40
N TRP A 413 2.80 -6.73 -4.88
CA TRP A 413 3.61 -7.06 -3.70
C TRP A 413 2.96 -6.59 -2.40
N PHE A 414 2.36 -5.41 -2.39
CA PHE A 414 1.67 -4.80 -1.26
C PHE A 414 0.37 -4.15 -1.75
N PRO A 415 -0.82 -4.72 -1.45
CA PRO A 415 -1.10 -5.76 -0.46
C PRO A 415 -1.32 -7.16 -1.05
N MET A 416 -1.20 -7.39 -2.38
CA MET A 416 -1.71 -8.64 -2.98
C MET A 416 -0.92 -9.88 -2.55
N ILE A 417 0.41 -9.81 -2.47
CA ILE A 417 1.24 -10.89 -1.94
C ILE A 417 1.35 -10.81 -0.42
N VAL A 418 1.56 -9.61 0.15
CA VAL A 418 1.66 -9.40 1.59
C VAL A 418 0.38 -8.70 2.06
N GLY A 419 -0.62 -9.48 2.45
CA GLY A 419 -2.00 -9.05 2.69
C GLY A 419 -2.22 -8.29 4.00
N SER A 420 -1.65 -7.10 4.13
CA SER A 420 -1.91 -6.21 5.25
C SER A 420 -3.34 -5.64 5.23
N ASN A 421 -3.83 -5.19 6.40
CA ASN A 421 -5.15 -4.59 6.51
C ASN A 421 -5.16 -3.14 6.02
N GLU A 422 -5.49 -2.93 4.74
CA GLU A 422 -5.54 -1.62 4.09
C GLU A 422 -6.64 -0.71 4.68
N ARG A 423 -7.70 -1.30 5.25
CA ARG A 423 -8.77 -0.54 5.91
C ARG A 423 -8.27 0.27 7.10
N ARG A 424 -7.17 -0.19 7.72
CA ARG A 424 -6.57 0.42 8.89
C ARG A 424 -5.18 0.99 8.63
N TYR A 425 -4.39 0.31 7.82
CA TYR A 425 -2.96 0.58 7.65
C TYR A 425 -2.59 0.80 6.18
N ALA A 426 -3.26 1.75 5.53
CA ALA A 426 -3.01 2.09 4.13
C ALA A 426 -1.53 2.39 3.83
N TRP A 427 -0.74 2.77 4.81
CA TRP A 427 0.69 3.00 4.65
C TRP A 427 1.51 1.71 4.42
N MET A 428 1.02 0.55 4.83
CA MET A 428 1.66 -0.75 4.56
C MET A 428 1.40 -1.24 3.13
N ASP A 429 0.42 -0.70 2.50
CA ASP A 429 0.08 -0.84 1.12
C ASP A 429 0.76 0.26 0.29
N GLU A 430 0.26 1.44 0.28
CA GLU A 430 0.64 2.59 -0.53
C GLU A 430 2.07 3.09 -0.25
N GLY A 431 2.48 3.08 1.01
CA GLY A 431 3.81 3.53 1.42
C GLY A 431 4.91 2.55 1.02
N PHE A 432 4.68 1.25 1.19
CA PHE A 432 5.61 0.23 0.72
C PHE A 432 5.70 0.23 -0.80
N ASN A 433 4.57 0.34 -1.46
CA ASN A 433 4.49 0.43 -2.90
C ASN A 433 5.21 1.69 -3.43
N THR A 434 4.93 2.88 -2.90
CA THR A 434 5.63 4.11 -3.28
C THR A 434 7.15 4.01 -3.11
N PHE A 435 7.61 3.30 -2.06
CA PHE A 435 9.03 3.05 -1.84
C PHE A 435 9.64 2.15 -2.93
N ILE A 436 9.00 1.05 -3.31
CA ILE A 436 9.53 0.16 -4.35
C ILE A 436 9.45 0.79 -5.74
N ASN A 437 8.41 1.60 -6.03
CA ASN A 437 8.25 2.32 -7.30
C ASN A 437 9.42 3.31 -7.55
N TYR A 438 9.96 3.93 -6.51
CA TYR A 438 11.10 4.82 -6.64
C TYR A 438 12.29 4.12 -7.33
N TYR A 439 12.62 2.90 -6.86
CA TYR A 439 13.74 2.15 -7.41
C TYR A 439 13.43 1.53 -8.77
N SER A 440 12.18 1.15 -9.02
CA SER A 440 11.72 0.68 -10.33
C SER A 440 11.84 1.79 -11.38
N THR A 441 11.36 2.98 -11.09
CA THR A 441 11.47 4.15 -11.99
C THR A 441 12.94 4.56 -12.21
N GLN A 442 13.78 4.46 -11.17
CA GLN A 442 15.21 4.73 -11.30
C GLN A 442 15.91 3.74 -12.24
N GLU A 443 15.53 2.45 -12.18
CA GLU A 443 16.09 1.41 -13.05
C GLU A 443 15.57 1.52 -14.48
N PHE A 444 14.29 1.85 -14.67
CA PHE A 444 13.73 2.12 -15.98
C PHE A 444 14.45 3.29 -16.69
N GLY A 445 14.79 4.33 -15.95
CA GLY A 445 15.73 5.38 -16.36
C GLY A 445 15.19 6.43 -17.34
N GLU A 446 13.98 6.29 -17.87
CA GLU A 446 13.41 7.25 -18.82
C GLU A 446 12.70 8.43 -18.13
N TYR A 447 12.23 8.26 -16.89
CA TYR A 447 11.40 9.23 -16.18
C TYR A 447 12.00 9.67 -14.85
N PRO A 448 11.70 10.91 -14.39
CA PRO A 448 12.27 11.42 -13.13
C PRO A 448 11.64 10.72 -11.92
N THR A 449 12.47 10.50 -10.91
CA THR A 449 12.07 10.00 -9.59
C THR A 449 11.75 11.13 -8.61
N SER A 450 11.00 10.85 -7.53
CA SER A 450 10.51 11.85 -6.59
C SER A 450 10.97 11.69 -5.14
N LEU A 451 11.25 10.48 -4.63
CA LEU A 451 11.62 10.29 -3.21
C LEU A 451 12.92 10.98 -2.81
N ASN A 452 13.87 11.14 -3.72
CA ASN A 452 15.10 11.91 -3.48
C ASN A 452 14.88 13.43 -3.35
N LYS A 453 13.64 13.89 -3.43
CA LYS A 453 13.25 15.29 -3.22
C LYS A 453 12.54 15.47 -1.88
N THR A 454 13.04 14.83 -0.84
CA THR A 454 12.51 14.87 0.53
C THR A 454 12.31 16.30 1.04
N ARG A 455 13.15 17.23 0.60
CA ARG A 455 13.04 18.68 0.89
C ARG A 455 11.69 19.31 0.49
N ASN A 456 10.98 18.75 -0.47
CA ASN A 456 9.66 19.25 -0.88
C ASN A 456 8.58 19.02 0.18
N MET A 457 8.84 18.16 1.16
CA MET A 457 7.91 17.82 2.25
C MET A 457 7.99 18.77 3.43
N THR A 458 9.03 19.59 3.56
CA THR A 458 9.27 20.45 4.73
C THR A 458 8.11 21.40 5.03
N GLY A 459 7.42 21.91 4.01
CA GLY A 459 6.25 22.76 4.17
C GLY A 459 5.07 22.03 4.84
N TRP A 460 4.90 20.74 4.56
CA TRP A 460 3.87 19.92 5.19
C TRP A 460 4.23 19.62 6.66
N PHE A 461 5.48 19.26 6.96
CA PHE A 461 5.93 19.02 8.35
C PHE A 461 5.80 20.26 9.26
N LYS A 462 5.87 21.46 8.68
CA LYS A 462 5.65 22.71 9.43
C LYS A 462 4.17 23.05 9.63
N SER A 463 3.25 22.29 9.04
CA SER A 463 1.82 22.51 9.17
C SER A 463 1.30 21.98 10.51
N GLU A 464 0.52 22.77 11.23
CA GLU A 464 -0.16 22.34 12.46
C GLU A 464 -1.25 21.28 12.23
N THR A 465 -1.58 20.97 10.95
CA THR A 465 -2.66 20.06 10.58
C THR A 465 -2.15 18.74 9.98
N HIS A 466 -0.84 18.47 10.02
CA HIS A 466 -0.32 17.18 9.57
C HIS A 466 -0.68 16.07 10.56
N GLU A 467 -0.78 14.84 10.06
CA GLU A 467 -1.24 13.65 10.79
C GLU A 467 -0.15 12.57 10.81
N GLY A 468 -0.22 11.67 11.79
CA GLY A 468 0.65 10.49 11.86
C GLY A 468 0.35 9.48 10.76
N ILE A 469 1.33 8.66 10.40
CA ILE A 469 1.21 7.61 9.38
C ILE A 469 0.17 6.56 9.77
N ASP A 470 -0.02 6.31 11.06
CA ASP A 470 -0.97 5.36 11.64
C ASP A 470 -2.44 5.82 11.57
N THR A 471 -2.72 6.99 10.99
CA THR A 471 -4.09 7.49 10.82
C THR A 471 -4.84 6.69 9.76
N TYR A 472 -5.97 6.10 10.14
CA TYR A 472 -6.79 5.29 9.23
C TYR A 472 -7.32 6.11 8.05
N PRO A 473 -7.36 5.55 6.82
CA PRO A 473 -7.76 6.31 5.63
C PRO A 473 -9.18 6.90 5.71
N ASP A 474 -10.13 6.21 6.33
CA ASP A 474 -11.51 6.73 6.52
C ASP A 474 -11.60 7.85 7.58
N VAL A 475 -10.55 8.09 8.37
CA VAL A 475 -10.48 9.10 9.43
C VAL A 475 -9.58 10.25 9.02
N ALA A 476 -8.56 9.99 8.21
CA ALA A 476 -7.58 10.97 7.77
C ALA A 476 -8.23 12.16 7.05
N ASN A 477 -7.70 13.36 7.29
CA ASN A 477 -8.07 14.49 6.49
C ASN A 477 -7.69 14.24 5.02
N LEU A 478 -8.64 14.39 4.09
CA LEU A 478 -8.40 14.12 2.67
C LEU A 478 -7.20 14.85 2.07
N ARG A 479 -6.82 16.03 2.64
CA ARG A 479 -5.62 16.78 2.22
C ARG A 479 -4.32 16.10 2.65
N ASN A 480 -4.37 15.31 3.71
CA ASN A 480 -3.20 14.61 4.28
C ASN A 480 -3.09 13.17 3.76
N LEU A 481 -4.16 12.59 3.20
CA LEU A 481 -4.19 11.17 2.83
C LEU A 481 -3.00 10.77 1.95
N GLY A 482 -2.67 11.54 0.92
CA GLY A 482 -1.50 11.28 0.07
C GLY A 482 -0.16 11.35 0.82
N MET A 483 -0.08 12.16 1.87
CA MET A 483 1.13 12.25 2.68
C MET A 483 1.24 11.10 3.68
N VAL A 484 0.18 10.77 4.39
CA VAL A 484 0.22 9.75 5.46
C VAL A 484 0.21 8.33 4.94
N ALA A 485 -0.48 8.08 3.82
CA ALA A 485 -0.51 6.75 3.23
C ALA A 485 0.68 6.48 2.29
N TYR A 486 1.10 7.45 1.47
CA TYR A 486 2.09 7.28 0.39
C TYR A 486 3.48 7.81 0.75
N TYR A 487 3.62 9.16 0.86
CA TYR A 487 4.94 9.78 0.84
C TYR A 487 5.71 9.68 2.16
N LYS A 488 5.09 9.98 3.29
CA LYS A 488 5.79 9.96 4.60
C LYS A 488 6.29 8.55 4.96
N PRO A 489 5.50 7.46 4.81
CA PRO A 489 6.00 6.11 5.03
C PRO A 489 7.10 5.71 4.03
N ALA A 490 6.93 6.02 2.73
CA ALA A 490 7.96 5.73 1.73
C ALA A 490 9.28 6.44 2.00
N VAL A 491 9.24 7.72 2.42
CA VAL A 491 10.42 8.47 2.85
C VAL A 491 11.03 7.87 4.11
N GLY A 492 10.21 7.36 5.04
CA GLY A 492 10.69 6.63 6.21
C GLY A 492 11.52 5.40 5.82
N LEU A 493 11.02 4.58 4.91
CA LEU A 493 11.75 3.41 4.37
C LEU A 493 12.99 3.82 3.59
N TYR A 494 12.91 4.90 2.81
CA TYR A 494 14.04 5.48 2.09
C TYR A 494 15.14 5.92 3.05
N MET A 495 14.81 6.63 4.12
CA MET A 495 15.79 7.01 5.16
C MET A 495 16.39 5.79 5.86
N LEU A 496 15.59 4.77 6.18
CA LEU A 496 16.11 3.53 6.77
C LEU A 496 17.14 2.88 5.86
N ARG A 497 16.86 2.82 4.55
CA ARG A 497 17.75 2.18 3.56
C ARG A 497 18.98 3.02 3.23
N GLU A 498 18.81 4.31 2.93
CA GLU A 498 19.91 5.17 2.43
C GLU A 498 20.74 5.80 3.57
N TYR A 499 20.12 6.00 4.73
CA TYR A 499 20.75 6.80 5.77
C TYR A 499 21.07 6.02 7.06
N VAL A 500 20.18 5.14 7.52
CA VAL A 500 20.32 4.47 8.83
C VAL A 500 21.00 3.12 8.73
N LEU A 501 20.42 2.16 7.98
CA LEU A 501 20.87 0.77 7.94
C LEU A 501 21.89 0.48 6.81
N GLY A 502 21.80 1.22 5.70
CA GLY A 502 22.48 0.91 4.46
C GLY A 502 21.76 -0.20 3.66
N HIS A 503 22.10 -0.28 2.38
CA HIS A 503 21.38 -1.09 1.40
C HIS A 503 21.34 -2.57 1.76
N GLU A 504 22.45 -3.18 2.12
CA GLU A 504 22.53 -4.63 2.36
C GLU A 504 21.66 -5.05 3.54
N ARG A 505 21.75 -4.37 4.68
CA ARG A 505 20.99 -4.72 5.89
C ARG A 505 19.49 -4.50 5.68
N PHE A 506 19.13 -3.36 5.08
CA PHE A 506 17.73 -3.05 4.81
C PHE A 506 17.12 -4.01 3.78
N ASP A 507 17.77 -4.19 2.62
CA ASP A 507 17.25 -5.02 1.54
C ASP A 507 17.08 -6.47 1.97
N ASN A 508 18.01 -7.03 2.78
CA ASN A 508 17.90 -8.37 3.35
C ASN A 508 16.70 -8.47 4.31
N ALA A 509 16.51 -7.47 5.18
CA ALA A 509 15.40 -7.46 6.12
C ALA A 509 14.05 -7.34 5.41
N PHE A 510 13.95 -6.44 4.41
CA PHE A 510 12.71 -6.20 3.67
C PHE A 510 12.32 -7.40 2.78
N LYS A 511 13.27 -8.00 2.07
CA LYS A 511 13.04 -9.26 1.32
C LYS A 511 12.62 -10.41 2.23
N SER A 512 13.26 -10.53 3.38
CA SER A 512 12.90 -11.53 4.39
C SER A 512 11.49 -11.32 4.92
N TYR A 513 11.07 -10.07 5.13
CA TYR A 513 9.71 -9.71 5.54
C TYR A 513 8.68 -10.15 4.48
N ILE A 514 8.88 -9.77 3.21
CA ILE A 514 7.98 -10.16 2.12
C ILE A 514 7.84 -11.69 2.06
N LYS A 515 8.98 -12.41 2.05
CA LYS A 515 8.99 -13.88 2.00
C LYS A 515 8.26 -14.53 3.20
N THR A 516 8.41 -13.96 4.38
CA THR A 516 7.82 -14.50 5.62
C THR A 516 6.31 -14.31 5.66
N TRP A 517 5.84 -13.17 5.16
CA TRP A 517 4.45 -12.78 5.21
C TRP A 517 3.71 -12.90 3.87
N ALA A 518 4.35 -13.47 2.84
CA ALA A 518 3.67 -13.79 1.58
C ALA A 518 2.41 -14.63 1.84
N TYR A 519 1.28 -14.19 1.27
CA TYR A 519 -0.06 -14.78 1.40
C TYR A 519 -0.56 -14.88 2.85
N LYS A 520 -0.17 -13.93 3.68
CA LYS A 520 -0.55 -13.81 5.09
C LYS A 520 -0.94 -12.39 5.44
N HIS A 521 -1.44 -12.23 6.65
CA HIS A 521 -1.99 -10.98 7.17
C HIS A 521 -1.08 -10.38 8.27
N PRO A 522 0.04 -9.70 7.90
CA PRO A 522 0.87 -9.00 8.88
C PRO A 522 0.20 -7.73 9.41
N GLN A 523 0.62 -7.35 10.62
CA GLN A 523 0.26 -6.08 11.24
C GLN A 523 1.49 -5.16 11.30
N PRO A 524 1.35 -3.86 11.56
CA PRO A 524 2.48 -2.93 11.71
C PRO A 524 3.57 -3.44 12.65
N LYS A 525 3.17 -4.02 13.79
CA LYS A 525 4.08 -4.59 14.76
C LYS A 525 4.94 -5.74 14.20
N ASP A 526 4.36 -6.58 13.34
CA ASP A 526 5.08 -7.67 12.70
C ASP A 526 6.18 -7.15 11.79
N PHE A 527 5.89 -6.09 11.03
CA PHE A 527 6.87 -5.40 10.19
C PHE A 527 8.01 -4.81 11.02
N PHE A 528 7.71 -3.98 12.02
CA PHE A 528 8.74 -3.32 12.81
C PHE A 528 9.63 -4.31 13.55
N ASN A 529 9.03 -5.29 14.21
CA ASN A 529 9.77 -6.35 14.89
C ASN A 529 10.66 -7.16 13.94
N HIS A 530 10.15 -7.46 12.72
CA HIS A 530 10.88 -8.21 11.71
C HIS A 530 12.12 -7.43 11.22
N ILE A 531 11.94 -6.15 10.87
CA ILE A 531 13.04 -5.30 10.42
C ILE A 531 14.11 -5.18 11.50
N GLU A 532 13.75 -4.87 12.74
CA GLU A 532 14.71 -4.78 13.85
C GLU A 532 15.45 -6.09 14.11
N ASN A 533 14.71 -7.20 14.09
CA ASN A 533 15.30 -8.53 14.34
C ASN A 533 16.29 -8.95 13.26
N VAL A 534 15.96 -8.75 11.99
CA VAL A 534 16.81 -9.16 10.86
C VAL A 534 17.96 -8.18 10.63
N ALA A 535 17.72 -6.88 10.74
CA ALA A 535 18.76 -5.86 10.62
C ALA A 535 19.70 -5.84 11.83
N GLY A 536 19.30 -6.40 12.98
CA GLY A 536 20.10 -6.41 14.21
C GLY A 536 20.30 -4.99 14.77
N GLU A 537 19.26 -4.16 14.76
CA GLU A 537 19.29 -2.76 15.19
C GLU A 537 18.04 -2.42 16.00
N ASN A 538 18.17 -1.62 17.06
CA ASN A 538 17.02 -1.03 17.73
C ASN A 538 16.58 0.22 16.96
N LEU A 539 15.40 0.18 16.38
CA LEU A 539 14.81 1.26 15.58
C LEU A 539 13.56 1.85 16.25
N SER A 540 13.29 1.53 17.52
CA SER A 540 12.11 2.04 18.26
C SER A 540 12.06 3.56 18.26
N TRP A 541 13.22 4.23 18.36
CA TRP A 541 13.37 5.68 18.28
C TRP A 541 12.87 6.24 16.94
N PHE A 542 13.08 5.50 15.85
CA PHE A 542 12.65 5.91 14.51
C PHE A 542 11.18 5.59 14.26
N PHE A 543 10.77 4.35 14.55
CA PHE A 543 9.38 3.93 14.31
C PHE A 543 8.39 4.71 15.18
N GLY A 544 8.73 4.95 16.46
CA GLY A 544 7.89 5.73 17.36
C GLY A 544 7.74 7.18 16.92
N SER A 545 8.83 7.85 16.62
CA SER A 545 8.81 9.28 16.28
C SER A 545 8.34 9.55 14.84
N TRP A 546 8.71 8.72 13.88
CA TRP A 546 8.37 8.94 12.46
C TRP A 546 7.03 8.33 12.03
N PHE A 547 6.73 7.06 12.40
CA PHE A 547 5.52 6.37 11.96
C PHE A 547 4.30 6.69 12.83
N TYR A 548 4.47 6.82 14.12
CA TYR A 548 3.38 7.11 15.06
C TYR A 548 3.35 8.57 15.52
N GLY A 549 4.47 9.26 15.41
CA GLY A 549 4.59 10.69 15.76
C GLY A 549 4.27 11.63 14.62
N THR A 550 4.09 12.88 15.00
CA THR A 550 3.98 14.03 14.10
C THR A 550 5.23 14.93 14.16
N GLY A 551 6.32 14.44 14.73
CA GLY A 551 7.58 15.14 14.84
C GLY A 551 8.26 15.40 13.50
N ASN A 552 9.18 16.35 13.49
CA ASN A 552 10.00 16.69 12.33
C ASN A 552 11.49 16.46 12.63
N ILE A 553 12.33 16.48 11.60
CA ILE A 553 13.78 16.42 11.68
C ILE A 553 14.32 17.83 11.54
N ASP A 554 15.20 18.24 12.47
CA ASP A 554 15.95 19.51 12.45
C ASP A 554 17.29 19.28 13.15
N LEU A 555 18.33 18.95 12.39
CA LEU A 555 19.68 18.75 12.86
C LEU A 555 20.50 20.02 12.60
N ALA A 556 21.24 20.51 13.59
CA ALA A 556 21.94 21.78 13.49
C ALA A 556 23.43 21.69 13.84
N ILE A 557 24.26 22.47 13.17
CA ILE A 557 25.62 22.84 13.60
C ILE A 557 25.54 24.17 14.33
N GLU A 558 25.62 24.15 15.64
CA GLU A 558 25.59 25.39 16.44
C GLU A 558 26.90 26.18 16.42
N GLY A 559 27.97 25.55 15.96
CA GLY A 559 29.26 26.18 15.75
C GLY A 559 30.44 25.27 16.01
N ILE A 560 31.63 25.78 15.81
CA ILE A 560 32.88 25.10 16.09
C ILE A 560 33.76 25.94 17.04
N ARG A 561 34.61 25.25 17.79
CA ARG A 561 35.65 25.87 18.64
C ARG A 561 36.93 25.09 18.59
N GLY A 562 38.06 25.79 18.72
CA GLY A 562 39.37 25.14 18.82
C GLY A 562 39.48 24.26 20.07
N ASN A 563 40.14 23.14 19.98
CA ASN A 563 40.48 22.30 21.12
C ASN A 563 41.61 22.98 21.95
N ARG A 564 41.30 23.41 23.17
CA ARG A 564 42.25 24.09 24.06
C ARG A 564 43.26 23.15 24.73
N GLU A 565 42.97 21.86 24.75
CA GLU A 565 43.74 20.85 25.47
C GLU A 565 44.61 19.98 24.53
N GLY A 566 44.54 20.25 23.24
CA GLY A 566 45.29 19.45 22.24
C GLY A 566 45.11 19.96 20.82
N LYS A 567 45.33 19.05 19.84
CA LYS A 567 45.10 19.31 18.42
C LYS A 567 43.65 19.13 18.04
N GLY A 568 43.21 19.85 17.02
CA GLY A 568 41.87 19.71 16.43
C GLY A 568 40.88 20.76 16.87
N PHE A 569 39.62 20.47 16.62
CA PHE A 569 38.48 21.36 16.92
C PHE A 569 37.27 20.54 17.37
N ILE A 570 36.37 21.20 18.06
CA ILE A 570 35.13 20.63 18.56
C ILE A 570 33.97 21.17 17.72
N ILE A 571 33.11 20.26 17.22
CA ILE A 571 31.86 20.57 16.54
C ILE A 571 30.76 20.49 17.60
N ASN A 572 29.97 21.54 17.75
CA ASN A 572 28.77 21.53 18.59
C ASN A 572 27.56 21.30 17.69
N LEU A 573 26.79 20.26 18.00
CA LEU A 573 25.61 19.79 17.28
C LEU A 573 24.37 19.91 18.16
N ALA A 574 23.21 20.12 17.54
CA ALA A 574 21.93 20.06 18.20
C ALA A 574 20.90 19.28 17.36
N ASN A 575 20.05 18.53 18.03
CA ASN A 575 18.78 18.05 17.50
C ASN A 575 17.70 19.04 17.94
N LYS A 576 17.15 19.80 17.01
CA LYS A 576 16.10 20.81 17.27
C LYS A 576 14.71 20.30 16.94
N GLY A 577 14.64 19.16 16.24
CA GLY A 577 13.40 18.47 15.92
C GLY A 577 13.03 17.42 16.97
N GLU A 578 11.91 16.73 16.72
CA GLU A 578 11.40 15.67 17.61
C GLU A 578 11.82 14.26 17.14
N VAL A 579 12.37 14.13 15.93
CA VAL A 579 12.85 12.85 15.39
C VAL A 579 14.37 12.81 15.48
N PRO A 580 14.95 12.04 16.41
CA PRO A 580 16.40 11.89 16.48
C PRO A 580 16.91 11.11 15.26
N MET A 581 18.04 11.52 14.69
CA MET A 581 18.70 10.87 13.56
C MET A 581 20.20 10.71 13.81
N PRO A 582 20.86 9.71 13.26
CA PRO A 582 22.31 9.70 13.13
C PRO A 582 22.79 10.98 12.45
N VAL A 583 24.00 11.44 12.71
CA VAL A 583 24.54 12.65 12.08
C VAL A 583 25.67 12.26 11.10
N LYS A 584 25.40 12.39 9.81
CA LYS A 584 26.43 12.26 8.78
C LYS A 584 26.98 13.62 8.43
N LEU A 585 28.30 13.78 8.61
CA LEU A 585 29.02 15.03 8.39
C LEU A 585 30.00 14.87 7.25
N LYS A 586 30.11 15.89 6.40
CA LYS A 586 31.23 16.10 5.49
C LYS A 586 32.03 17.27 5.97
N ILE A 587 33.29 17.03 6.33
CA ILE A 587 34.24 18.04 6.79
C ILE A 587 35.20 18.36 5.62
N THR A 588 35.21 19.59 5.18
CA THR A 588 36.14 20.07 4.16
C THR A 588 37.21 20.96 4.83
N TYR A 589 38.46 20.70 4.55
CA TYR A 589 39.60 21.41 5.13
C TYR A 589 40.12 22.54 4.23
N GLN A 590 40.91 23.46 4.82
CA GLN A 590 41.50 24.58 4.09
C GLN A 590 42.49 24.11 3.00
N ASP A 591 43.08 22.95 3.15
CA ASP A 591 44.01 22.34 2.15
C ASP A 591 43.25 21.69 0.97
N GLY A 592 41.92 21.72 0.95
CA GLY A 592 41.03 21.15 -0.07
C GLY A 592 40.73 19.65 0.11
N SER A 593 41.31 18.99 1.10
CA SER A 593 40.94 17.62 1.44
C SER A 593 39.60 17.57 2.16
N SER A 594 38.90 16.42 2.17
CA SER A 594 37.67 16.21 2.91
C SER A 594 37.68 14.89 3.67
N GLU A 595 36.83 14.80 4.68
CA GLU A 595 36.59 13.64 5.53
C GLU A 595 35.12 13.49 5.79
N ASP A 596 34.60 12.25 5.73
CA ASP A 596 33.23 11.91 6.08
C ASP A 596 33.23 11.30 7.49
N LEU A 597 32.32 11.77 8.34
CA LEU A 597 32.16 11.32 9.72
C LEU A 597 30.69 10.97 9.97
N THR A 598 30.43 9.80 10.53
CA THR A 598 29.09 9.40 10.99
C THR A 598 29.07 9.27 12.49
N LEU A 599 28.19 10.01 13.14
CA LEU A 599 27.89 9.89 14.56
C LEU A 599 26.58 9.10 14.74
N PRO A 600 26.56 8.10 15.63
CA PRO A 600 25.39 7.26 15.82
C PRO A 600 24.25 8.04 16.51
N VAL A 601 23.02 7.56 16.38
CA VAL A 601 21.84 8.22 16.95
C VAL A 601 21.90 8.32 18.48
N GLU A 602 22.62 7.42 19.13
CA GLU A 602 22.80 7.37 20.60
C GLU A 602 23.45 8.61 21.20
N ILE A 603 24.03 9.49 20.38
CA ILE A 603 24.53 10.78 20.86
C ILE A 603 23.40 11.64 21.48
N TRP A 604 22.15 11.38 21.06
CA TRP A 604 20.96 12.09 21.53
C TRP A 604 20.29 11.49 22.77
N GLN A 605 20.74 10.31 23.24
CA GLN A 605 20.10 9.66 24.42
C GLN A 605 20.14 10.48 25.70
N ARG A 606 21.10 11.38 25.85
CA ARG A 606 21.33 12.16 27.06
C ARG A 606 20.96 13.64 26.93
N GLY A 607 20.38 14.02 25.81
CA GLY A 607 19.93 15.40 25.55
C GLY A 607 20.11 15.80 24.09
N ASP A 608 19.58 16.94 23.74
CA ASP A 608 19.45 17.44 22.36
C ASP A 608 20.72 18.12 21.85
N THR A 609 21.82 18.11 22.61
CA THR A 609 23.10 18.70 22.21
C THR A 609 24.24 17.71 22.34
N TRP A 610 25.17 17.77 21.38
CA TRP A 610 26.38 16.95 21.38
C TRP A 610 27.62 17.77 21.00
N SER A 611 28.75 17.49 21.64
CA SER A 611 30.04 18.07 21.27
C SER A 611 30.98 16.95 20.82
N HIS A 612 31.41 16.99 19.56
CA HIS A 612 32.32 16.01 19.00
C HIS A 612 33.71 16.61 18.75
N LEU A 613 34.78 15.96 19.22
CA LEU A 613 36.14 16.34 18.99
C LEU A 613 36.68 15.68 17.69
N VAL A 614 37.09 16.51 16.73
CA VAL A 614 37.82 16.07 15.56
C VAL A 614 39.32 16.28 15.83
N GLU A 615 40.07 15.20 16.01
CA GLU A 615 41.53 15.24 16.22
C GLU A 615 42.25 15.35 14.88
N THR A 616 42.78 16.53 14.58
CA THR A 616 43.49 16.81 13.31
C THR A 616 44.41 17.99 13.45
N ASP A 617 45.43 18.05 12.61
CA ASP A 617 46.30 19.24 12.42
C ASP A 617 45.74 20.20 11.36
N LYS A 618 44.63 19.84 10.68
CA LYS A 618 44.04 20.61 9.59
C LYS A 618 43.00 21.60 10.10
N ALA A 619 42.98 22.77 9.51
CA ALA A 619 41.96 23.76 9.80
C ALA A 619 40.67 23.48 8.98
N PRO A 620 39.49 23.45 9.57
CA PRO A 620 38.25 23.27 8.84
C PRO A 620 37.96 24.48 7.94
N LYS A 621 37.42 24.22 6.75
CA LYS A 621 36.91 25.22 5.81
C LYS A 621 35.37 25.29 5.87
N SER A 622 34.73 24.12 5.83
CA SER A 622 33.29 23.97 5.94
C SER A 622 32.94 22.59 6.51
N ILE A 623 31.78 22.53 7.16
CA ILE A 623 31.21 21.30 7.67
C ILE A 623 29.74 21.30 7.23
N GLU A 624 29.24 20.18 6.72
CA GLU A 624 27.86 20.02 6.22
C GLU A 624 27.26 18.76 6.83
N ILE A 625 26.03 18.87 7.38
CA ILE A 625 25.19 17.75 7.78
C ILE A 625 24.44 17.25 6.53
N ASP A 626 24.23 15.94 6.45
CA ASP A 626 23.50 15.28 5.38
C ASP A 626 23.93 15.74 3.97
N PRO A 627 25.21 15.52 3.60
CA PRO A 627 25.76 16.00 2.32
C PRO A 627 25.03 15.42 1.11
N ASP A 628 24.40 14.23 1.25
CA ASP A 628 23.63 13.56 0.20
C ASP A 628 22.17 14.03 0.13
N LYS A 629 21.74 14.89 1.08
CA LYS A 629 20.41 15.52 1.14
C LYS A 629 19.25 14.54 1.18
N ILE A 630 19.39 13.49 1.99
CA ILE A 630 18.41 12.42 2.18
C ILE A 630 17.33 12.83 3.17
N LEU A 631 17.69 13.58 4.23
CA LEU A 631 16.78 13.94 5.29
C LEU A 631 15.82 15.07 4.87
N PRO A 632 14.52 14.98 5.22
CA PRO A 632 13.56 16.09 5.08
C PRO A 632 13.68 17.08 6.25
N ASP A 633 14.87 17.59 6.48
CA ASP A 633 15.13 18.57 7.51
C ASP A 633 14.27 19.84 7.32
N VAL A 634 13.72 20.38 8.40
CA VAL A 634 12.81 21.53 8.29
C VAL A 634 13.54 22.86 8.27
N ASP A 635 14.83 22.92 8.63
CA ASP A 635 15.65 24.14 8.58
C ASP A 635 17.06 23.90 8.03
N TYR A 636 17.17 23.81 6.72
CA TYR A 636 18.49 23.64 6.04
C TYR A 636 19.48 24.80 6.22
N SER A 637 19.06 25.90 6.82
CA SER A 637 19.96 27.07 7.04
C SER A 637 20.96 26.84 8.17
N ASN A 638 20.69 25.84 9.04
CA ASN A 638 21.52 25.49 10.18
C ASN A 638 22.34 24.19 9.99
N ASP A 639 22.22 23.52 8.84
CA ASP A 639 22.90 22.26 8.49
C ASP A 639 24.39 22.43 8.17
N SER A 640 24.87 23.67 8.06
CA SER A 640 26.24 23.92 7.61
C SER A 640 26.97 24.92 8.49
N TRP A 641 28.31 24.76 8.55
CA TRP A 641 29.21 25.74 9.10
C TRP A 641 30.29 26.07 8.07
N PRO A 642 30.64 27.37 7.87
CA PRO A 642 29.93 28.52 8.40
C PRO A 642 28.51 28.60 7.83
N GLY A 643 27.53 28.93 8.67
CA GLY A 643 26.13 29.06 8.29
C GLY A 643 25.89 30.23 7.34
N GLU A 644 24.75 30.25 6.65
CA GLU A 644 24.38 31.33 5.71
C GLU A 644 24.45 32.72 6.34
N SER A 645 24.09 32.83 7.63
CA SER A 645 24.16 34.10 8.36
C SER A 645 25.58 34.65 8.55
N PHE A 646 26.61 33.79 8.45
CA PHE A 646 28.01 34.19 8.61
C PHE A 646 28.52 34.98 7.40
N TYR A 647 27.98 34.72 6.21
CA TYR A 647 28.35 35.42 4.97
C TYR A 647 27.56 36.70 4.70
N GLN A 648 26.55 37.01 5.51
CA GLN A 648 25.72 38.23 5.38
C GLN A 648 26.20 39.38 6.25
N ASN A 649 27.24 39.22 7.05
CA ASN A 649 27.95 40.25 7.83
C ASN A 649 29.33 40.54 7.21
#